data_c8fdf2d9f37c7e8e7c50e5fda6a27f85
#
_entry.id   c8fdf2d9f37c7e8e7c50e5fda6a27f85
#
_cell.length_a   1.000
_cell.length_b   1.000
_cell.length_c   1.000
_cell.angle_alpha   90.00
_cell.angle_beta   90.00
_cell.angle_gamma   90.00
#
_symmetry.space_group_name_H-M   'P 1'
#
loop_
_entity.id
_entity.type
_entity.pdbx_description
1 polymer ?
#
loop_
_entity_poly.entity_id
_entity_poly.type
_entity_poly.pdbx_seq_one_letter_code
_entity_poly.pdbx_strand_id
1 'polypeptide(L)'
;MKRAYYSSSVNEFIVKDIFTIFGEITCNDQFAADDLQKNTWKKEIGILKRELSTFKDGHLLFEYTIPRIGSRIDNVLIYKGIVFLLEFKVDEDTYPRHAIEQVTDYALDLNCFHKESHDKLLVPILICTKAPQKDQRIRMMKENILETYCCNEFNIGKYIKKICTTYNRSSVNSDTWINSLYMPTPTIIEAAQALYMGHNVEDISRNDASAKNLKQTTKAINKIIDYSKTHNRKSICFITGVPGAGKTLAGLNIAIERQKVDENEHAVFLSGNGPLVDVLQEALARDDVTRNGIRKSEAIRKAKEFIQIIHHFRDEAISVDTPPIERVTIFDEAQRAWDEPNLTNFMKRKKGVLDFNMSEPEFLISILNRHIGWATIVCLIGGGQEINKGESDGISGWFESLRNNYSDWDVYISNKIIDEEYSKGNSFDELTEGVNYRIIDDLHLSVSLRSFRSENVSTFVKAVLDVDKVAAKELYNQFKKDYPICVTRDLELAKKWVRDKSKGSQRYGMTASSGAKRLRKYGVWVQNKIDATNWFLNGKDDVRASYFLEETATEFDIQGLELDWTIVCWDGNLRFKNNHFEYYNFNGTKWQNINKEDNILYLKNAYRVLLTMSLIHISEPTETVLDLVCRLLLEKKKNYYTHFARSPSLTINSILRPPPFPLILTPLL
;
A
#
# COMPACT_ATOMS: atom_id res chain seq x y z
N MET A 1 -24.66 6.30 6.93
CA MET A 1 -24.96 5.91 5.54
C MET A 1 -25.53 4.48 5.58
N LYS A 2 -26.68 4.23 4.98
CA LYS A 2 -27.21 2.86 4.90
C LYS A 2 -26.31 2.03 3.97
N ARG A 3 -25.96 0.81 4.36
CA ARG A 3 -25.07 -0.06 3.56
C ARG A 3 -25.82 -0.80 2.43
N ALA A 4 -27.12 -0.86 2.47
CA ALA A 4 -27.95 -1.43 1.42
C ALA A 4 -29.15 -0.50 1.15
N TYR A 5 -29.63 -0.50 -0.08
CA TYR A 5 -30.81 0.29 -0.45
C TYR A 5 -32.10 -0.35 0.07
N TYR A 6 -32.10 -1.69 0.17
CA TYR A 6 -33.18 -2.45 0.79
C TYR A 6 -32.61 -3.62 1.59
N SER A 7 -33.25 -3.93 2.72
CA SER A 7 -32.84 -5.00 3.64
C SER A 7 -34.06 -5.55 4.35
N SER A 8 -34.31 -6.86 4.23
CA SER A 8 -35.38 -7.53 4.97
C SER A 8 -35.16 -9.05 5.10
N SER A 9 -35.89 -9.69 5.98
CA SER A 9 -35.98 -11.14 5.97
C SER A 9 -36.57 -11.65 4.64
N VAL A 10 -36.20 -12.86 4.21
CA VAL A 10 -36.79 -13.47 2.98
C VAL A 10 -38.27 -13.62 3.11
N ASN A 11 -38.81 -13.98 4.28
CA ASN A 11 -40.24 -14.10 4.52
C ASN A 11 -40.96 -12.76 4.27
N GLU A 12 -40.46 -11.68 4.82
CA GLU A 12 -41.02 -10.33 4.61
C GLU A 12 -40.92 -9.90 3.14
N PHE A 13 -39.76 -10.14 2.48
CA PHE A 13 -39.57 -9.86 1.07
C PHE A 13 -40.58 -10.54 0.17
N ILE A 14 -40.91 -11.82 0.44
CA ILE A 14 -41.86 -12.58 -0.38
C ILE A 14 -43.28 -12.01 -0.27
N VAL A 15 -43.71 -11.60 0.92
CA VAL A 15 -45.06 -11.08 1.18
C VAL A 15 -45.22 -9.64 0.71
N LYS A 16 -44.21 -8.82 0.83
CA LYS A 16 -44.23 -7.38 0.54
C LYS A 16 -44.47 -7.14 -0.96
N ASP A 17 -45.26 -6.13 -1.30
CA ASP A 17 -45.57 -5.78 -2.70
C ASP A 17 -44.30 -5.32 -3.47
N ILE A 18 -44.24 -5.62 -4.77
CA ILE A 18 -43.08 -5.29 -5.64
C ILE A 18 -42.87 -3.78 -5.74
N PHE A 19 -43.94 -3.00 -5.86
CA PHE A 19 -43.85 -1.54 -5.98
C PHE A 19 -43.37 -0.89 -4.66
N THR A 20 -43.72 -1.47 -3.52
CA THR A 20 -43.25 -1.02 -2.22
C THR A 20 -41.76 -1.24 -2.08
N ILE A 21 -41.25 -2.44 -2.41
CA ILE A 21 -39.80 -2.76 -2.40
C ILE A 21 -39.05 -1.83 -3.37
N PHE A 22 -39.56 -1.67 -4.59
CA PHE A 22 -39.02 -0.80 -5.61
C PHE A 22 -38.94 0.67 -5.13
N GLY A 23 -40.00 1.15 -4.48
CA GLY A 23 -40.06 2.49 -3.91
C GLY A 23 -38.99 2.69 -2.84
N GLU A 24 -38.76 1.73 -1.94
CA GLU A 24 -37.74 1.77 -0.92
C GLU A 24 -36.33 1.80 -1.52
N ILE A 25 -36.04 0.99 -2.56
CA ILE A 25 -34.76 0.99 -3.28
C ILE A 25 -34.52 2.36 -3.91
N THR A 26 -35.53 2.89 -4.63
CA THR A 26 -35.41 4.18 -5.33
C THR A 26 -35.25 5.36 -4.36
N CYS A 27 -35.93 5.35 -3.22
CA CYS A 27 -35.80 6.39 -2.20
C CYS A 27 -34.42 6.42 -1.54
N ASN A 28 -33.72 5.30 -1.49
CA ASN A 28 -32.40 5.18 -0.93
C ASN A 28 -31.27 5.34 -1.98
N ASP A 29 -31.62 5.46 -3.26
CA ASP A 29 -30.64 5.70 -4.33
C ASP A 29 -30.06 7.12 -4.23
N GLN A 30 -28.74 7.19 -4.12
CA GLN A 30 -27.98 8.44 -3.94
C GLN A 30 -27.53 9.06 -5.28
N PHE A 31 -27.69 8.35 -6.40
CA PHE A 31 -27.10 8.70 -7.68
C PHE A 31 -28.11 8.96 -8.81
N ALA A 32 -29.40 9.01 -8.49
CA ALA A 32 -30.49 9.22 -9.47
C ALA A 32 -30.43 8.21 -10.63
N ALA A 33 -30.71 6.93 -10.32
CA ALA A 33 -30.74 5.84 -11.30
C ALA A 33 -31.54 6.22 -12.57
N ASP A 34 -30.99 5.85 -13.71
CA ASP A 34 -31.68 5.99 -14.99
C ASP A 34 -32.86 5.00 -15.12
N ASP A 35 -33.68 5.18 -16.15
CA ASP A 35 -34.83 4.33 -16.35
C ASP A 35 -34.48 2.86 -16.67
N LEU A 36 -33.26 2.63 -17.19
CA LEU A 36 -32.75 1.29 -17.47
C LEU A 36 -32.47 0.55 -16.15
N GLN A 37 -31.80 1.18 -15.22
CA GLN A 37 -31.51 0.61 -13.90
C GLN A 37 -32.78 0.37 -13.10
N LYS A 38 -33.74 1.29 -13.15
CA LYS A 38 -35.05 1.11 -12.50
C LYS A 38 -35.83 -0.09 -13.04
N ASN A 39 -35.75 -0.34 -14.34
CA ASN A 39 -36.41 -1.53 -14.96
C ASN A 39 -35.65 -2.81 -14.57
N THR A 40 -34.35 -2.77 -14.43
CA THR A 40 -33.53 -3.88 -13.94
C THR A 40 -33.96 -4.29 -12.54
N TRP A 41 -34.05 -3.37 -11.59
CA TRP A 41 -34.53 -3.67 -10.22
C TRP A 41 -35.88 -4.33 -10.16
N LYS A 42 -36.88 -3.88 -10.98
CA LYS A 42 -38.18 -4.51 -11.03
C LYS A 42 -38.12 -5.97 -11.49
N LYS A 43 -37.28 -6.27 -12.49
CA LYS A 43 -37.07 -7.64 -12.98
C LYS A 43 -36.41 -8.51 -11.92
N GLU A 44 -35.35 -8.02 -11.27
CA GLU A 44 -34.65 -8.71 -10.18
C GLU A 44 -35.57 -9.06 -9.02
N ILE A 45 -36.40 -8.08 -8.55
CA ILE A 45 -37.41 -8.33 -7.51
C ILE A 45 -38.32 -9.44 -7.91
N GLY A 46 -38.85 -9.41 -9.14
CA GLY A 46 -39.79 -10.45 -9.65
C GLY A 46 -39.13 -11.84 -9.71
N ILE A 47 -37.90 -11.92 -10.22
CA ILE A 47 -37.13 -13.18 -10.30
C ILE A 47 -36.85 -13.72 -8.89
N LEU A 48 -36.32 -12.88 -7.97
CA LEU A 48 -36.01 -13.33 -6.63
C LEU A 48 -37.23 -13.73 -5.82
N LYS A 49 -38.39 -13.07 -5.99
CA LYS A 49 -39.65 -13.50 -5.36
C LYS A 49 -40.06 -14.91 -5.81
N ARG A 50 -39.91 -15.21 -7.09
CA ARG A 50 -40.23 -16.55 -7.65
C ARG A 50 -39.21 -17.60 -7.12
N GLU A 51 -37.93 -17.34 -7.22
CA GLU A 51 -36.87 -18.30 -6.92
C GLU A 51 -36.72 -18.57 -5.41
N LEU A 52 -37.00 -17.57 -4.57
CA LEU A 52 -36.92 -17.68 -3.11
C LEU A 52 -38.25 -18.01 -2.43
N SER A 53 -39.35 -18.23 -3.18
CA SER A 53 -40.70 -18.48 -2.66
C SER A 53 -40.80 -19.67 -1.69
N THR A 54 -39.88 -20.62 -1.79
CA THR A 54 -39.84 -21.83 -0.94
C THR A 54 -38.82 -21.75 0.19
N PHE A 55 -38.16 -20.59 0.37
CA PHE A 55 -37.21 -20.36 1.45
C PHE A 55 -37.95 -19.83 2.68
N LYS A 56 -37.73 -20.45 3.83
CA LYS A 56 -38.43 -20.09 5.07
C LYS A 56 -37.70 -19.08 5.94
N ASP A 57 -36.37 -19.04 5.78
CA ASP A 57 -35.47 -18.20 6.55
C ASP A 57 -34.50 -17.48 5.62
N GLY A 58 -33.66 -16.62 6.20
CA GLY A 58 -32.64 -15.88 5.51
C GLY A 58 -32.89 -14.39 5.47
N HIS A 59 -31.89 -13.64 5.02
CA HIS A 59 -31.92 -12.19 4.93
C HIS A 59 -31.46 -11.76 3.54
N LEU A 60 -32.19 -10.86 2.90
CA LEU A 60 -31.92 -10.39 1.55
C LEU A 60 -31.64 -8.89 1.54
N LEU A 61 -30.59 -8.52 0.84
CA LEU A 61 -30.15 -7.15 0.64
C LEU A 61 -30.16 -6.80 -0.85
N PHE A 62 -30.54 -5.57 -1.18
CA PHE A 62 -30.37 -5.00 -2.52
C PHE A 62 -29.37 -3.86 -2.49
N GLU A 63 -28.54 -3.75 -3.54
CA GLU A 63 -27.54 -2.71 -3.72
C GLU A 63 -26.65 -2.56 -2.48
N TYR A 64 -26.03 -3.67 -2.07
CA TYR A 64 -25.15 -3.67 -0.91
C TYR A 64 -23.84 -2.98 -1.27
N THR A 65 -23.57 -1.86 -0.61
CA THR A 65 -22.36 -1.08 -0.83
C THR A 65 -21.19 -1.69 -0.07
N ILE A 66 -20.16 -2.11 -0.80
CA ILE A 66 -18.88 -2.49 -0.21
C ILE A 66 -18.17 -1.19 0.19
N PRO A 67 -17.94 -0.95 1.49
CA PRO A 67 -17.28 0.27 1.96
C PRO A 67 -15.92 0.47 1.29
N ARG A 68 -15.54 1.73 1.02
CA ARG A 68 -14.29 2.17 0.37
C ARG A 68 -14.14 1.83 -1.12
N ILE A 69 -14.59 0.68 -1.58
CA ILE A 69 -14.47 0.30 -2.99
C ILE A 69 -15.52 1.04 -3.82
N GLY A 70 -16.60 1.53 -3.18
CA GLY A 70 -17.69 2.20 -3.88
C GLY A 70 -18.45 1.30 -4.85
N SER A 71 -18.07 0.02 -4.92
CA SER A 71 -18.79 -1.00 -5.68
C SER A 71 -20.03 -1.45 -4.91
N ARG A 72 -21.07 -1.77 -5.64
CA ARG A 72 -22.31 -2.30 -5.07
C ARG A 72 -22.54 -3.69 -5.64
N ILE A 73 -22.95 -4.60 -4.76
CA ILE A 73 -23.42 -5.94 -5.13
C ILE A 73 -24.92 -5.83 -5.35
N ASP A 74 -25.40 -6.23 -6.50
CA ASP A 74 -26.84 -6.13 -6.84
C ASP A 74 -27.69 -6.73 -5.73
N ASN A 75 -27.38 -7.97 -5.31
CA ASN A 75 -28.07 -8.59 -4.17
C ASN A 75 -27.14 -9.46 -3.32
N VAL A 76 -27.37 -9.45 -2.01
CA VAL A 76 -26.73 -10.38 -1.08
C VAL A 76 -27.79 -11.17 -0.34
N LEU A 77 -27.70 -12.50 -0.39
CA LEU A 77 -28.56 -13.40 0.38
C LEU A 77 -27.75 -14.10 1.46
N ILE A 78 -28.08 -13.87 2.73
CA ILE A 78 -27.55 -14.61 3.87
C ILE A 78 -28.52 -15.72 4.21
N TYR A 79 -28.11 -16.97 3.98
CA TYR A 79 -28.98 -18.12 4.19
C TYR A 79 -28.22 -19.34 4.71
N LYS A 80 -28.69 -19.95 5.81
CA LYS A 80 -28.09 -21.14 6.44
C LYS A 80 -26.57 -21.02 6.68
N GLY A 81 -26.12 -19.89 7.18
CA GLY A 81 -24.72 -19.66 7.50
C GLY A 81 -23.80 -19.41 6.29
N ILE A 82 -24.36 -19.24 5.11
CA ILE A 82 -23.66 -19.00 3.84
C ILE A 82 -24.09 -17.64 3.29
N VAL A 83 -23.13 -16.91 2.73
CA VAL A 83 -23.35 -15.61 2.09
C VAL A 83 -23.29 -15.77 0.57
N PHE A 84 -24.40 -15.59 -0.10
CA PHE A 84 -24.52 -15.65 -1.55
C PHE A 84 -24.46 -14.22 -2.13
N LEU A 85 -23.56 -14.00 -3.07
CA LEU A 85 -23.39 -12.73 -3.79
C LEU A 85 -24.00 -12.89 -5.18
N LEU A 86 -25.09 -12.19 -5.44
CA LEU A 86 -25.85 -12.33 -6.67
C LEU A 86 -25.62 -11.10 -7.55
N GLU A 87 -25.08 -11.32 -8.73
CA GLU A 87 -24.86 -10.28 -9.75
C GLU A 87 -25.76 -10.56 -10.94
N PHE A 88 -26.60 -9.61 -11.31
CA PHE A 88 -27.55 -9.73 -12.40
C PHE A 88 -27.04 -9.06 -13.68
N LYS A 89 -27.21 -9.75 -14.79
CA LYS A 89 -27.10 -9.20 -16.14
C LYS A 89 -28.40 -9.45 -16.85
N VAL A 90 -29.30 -8.48 -16.71
CA VAL A 90 -30.67 -8.57 -17.25
C VAL A 90 -30.62 -8.47 -18.77
N ASP A 91 -31.39 -9.34 -19.44
CA ASP A 91 -31.46 -9.51 -20.89
C ASP A 91 -30.14 -10.02 -21.56
N GLU A 92 -29.12 -10.39 -20.81
CA GLU A 92 -27.91 -10.99 -21.32
C GLU A 92 -28.10 -12.47 -21.61
N ASP A 93 -27.67 -12.92 -22.79
CA ASP A 93 -27.85 -14.30 -23.31
C ASP A 93 -26.58 -15.15 -23.25
N THR A 94 -25.47 -14.55 -22.76
CA THR A 94 -24.17 -15.20 -22.54
C THR A 94 -23.67 -14.96 -21.11
N TYR A 95 -22.55 -15.59 -20.74
CA TYR A 95 -21.87 -15.34 -19.46
C TYR A 95 -20.56 -14.61 -19.71
N PRO A 96 -20.57 -13.25 -19.74
CA PRO A 96 -19.38 -12.46 -20.05
C PRO A 96 -18.31 -12.66 -19.00
N ARG A 97 -17.07 -12.82 -19.44
CA ARG A 97 -15.94 -13.06 -18.54
C ARG A 97 -15.73 -11.92 -17.53
N HIS A 98 -15.90 -10.67 -17.96
CA HIS A 98 -15.79 -9.51 -17.07
C HIS A 98 -16.84 -9.51 -15.95
N ALA A 99 -18.06 -10.03 -16.20
CA ALA A 99 -19.11 -10.14 -15.17
C ALA A 99 -18.81 -11.28 -14.19
N ILE A 100 -18.22 -12.39 -14.65
CA ILE A 100 -17.71 -13.46 -13.78
C ILE A 100 -16.61 -12.92 -12.87
N GLU A 101 -15.65 -12.18 -13.43
CA GLU A 101 -14.56 -11.56 -12.69
C GLU A 101 -15.08 -10.53 -11.68
N GLN A 102 -16.09 -9.72 -12.05
CA GLN A 102 -16.72 -8.74 -11.18
C GLN A 102 -17.31 -9.35 -9.90
N VAL A 103 -18.15 -10.39 -10.03
CA VAL A 103 -18.76 -11.00 -8.83
C VAL A 103 -17.76 -11.82 -8.02
N THR A 104 -16.71 -12.36 -8.67
CA THR A 104 -15.59 -13.01 -8.00
C THR A 104 -14.80 -12.01 -7.16
N ASP A 105 -14.55 -10.83 -7.70
CA ASP A 105 -13.84 -9.75 -6.99
C ASP A 105 -14.63 -9.32 -5.74
N TYR A 106 -15.95 -9.23 -5.80
CA TYR A 106 -16.78 -8.95 -4.62
C TYR A 106 -16.59 -9.99 -3.52
N ALA A 107 -16.54 -11.28 -3.87
CA ALA A 107 -16.30 -12.34 -2.89
C ALA A 107 -14.89 -12.24 -2.28
N LEU A 108 -13.88 -11.93 -3.09
CA LEU A 108 -12.52 -11.70 -2.62
C LEU A 108 -12.44 -10.49 -1.70
N ASP A 109 -13.09 -9.39 -2.07
CA ASP A 109 -13.12 -8.16 -1.29
C ASP A 109 -13.79 -8.37 0.07
N LEU A 110 -14.94 -9.04 0.11
CA LEU A 110 -15.61 -9.35 1.36
C LEU A 110 -14.79 -10.32 2.22
N ASN A 111 -14.21 -11.37 1.63
CA ASN A 111 -13.36 -12.29 2.37
C ASN A 111 -12.11 -11.63 2.92
N CYS A 112 -11.51 -10.70 2.15
CA CYS A 112 -10.29 -10.03 2.56
C CYS A 112 -10.52 -8.87 3.54
N PHE A 113 -11.65 -8.17 3.49
CA PHE A 113 -11.80 -6.86 4.12
C PHE A 113 -13.02 -6.70 5.02
N HIS A 114 -13.99 -7.59 4.93
CA HIS A 114 -15.22 -7.55 5.72
C HIS A 114 -15.09 -8.52 6.89
N LYS A 115 -14.94 -8.00 8.11
CA LYS A 115 -14.60 -8.78 9.32
C LYS A 115 -15.46 -10.02 9.48
N GLU A 116 -16.79 -9.88 9.38
CA GLU A 116 -17.72 -10.99 9.56
C GLU A 116 -17.80 -11.95 8.36
N SER A 117 -17.03 -11.70 7.29
CA SER A 117 -16.95 -12.59 6.12
C SER A 117 -15.68 -13.45 6.07
N HIS A 118 -14.69 -13.19 6.93
CA HIS A 118 -13.40 -13.88 6.87
C HIS A 118 -13.50 -15.40 7.00
N ASP A 119 -14.36 -15.88 7.89
CA ASP A 119 -14.59 -17.29 8.19
C ASP A 119 -15.89 -17.85 7.57
N LYS A 120 -16.63 -17.05 6.80
CA LYS A 120 -17.90 -17.44 6.18
C LYS A 120 -17.70 -17.93 4.76
N LEU A 121 -18.50 -18.91 4.36
CA LEU A 121 -18.52 -19.38 2.99
C LEU A 121 -19.19 -18.33 2.10
N LEU A 122 -18.43 -17.78 1.17
CA LEU A 122 -18.90 -16.81 0.16
C LEU A 122 -19.14 -17.54 -1.16
N VAL A 123 -20.30 -17.32 -1.73
CA VAL A 123 -20.74 -17.99 -2.96
C VAL A 123 -21.11 -16.94 -4.02
N PRO A 124 -20.20 -16.59 -4.92
CA PRO A 124 -20.50 -15.69 -6.03
C PRO A 124 -21.36 -16.39 -7.09
N ILE A 125 -22.45 -15.74 -7.50
CA ILE A 125 -23.38 -16.21 -8.53
C ILE A 125 -23.60 -15.12 -9.57
N LEU A 126 -23.30 -15.42 -10.83
CA LEU A 126 -23.64 -14.57 -11.96
C LEU A 126 -24.93 -15.06 -12.59
N ILE A 127 -25.92 -14.17 -12.67
CA ILE A 127 -27.26 -14.45 -13.21
C ILE A 127 -27.44 -13.68 -14.51
N CYS A 128 -27.36 -14.39 -15.65
CA CYS A 128 -27.64 -13.84 -16.97
C CYS A 128 -29.03 -14.34 -17.40
N THR A 129 -30.03 -13.45 -17.40
CA THR A 129 -31.43 -13.87 -17.40
C THR A 129 -31.87 -14.67 -18.64
N LYS A 130 -31.27 -14.40 -19.81
CA LYS A 130 -31.58 -15.11 -21.08
C LYS A 130 -30.55 -16.17 -21.46
N ALA A 131 -29.49 -16.35 -20.66
CA ALA A 131 -28.44 -17.29 -20.99
C ALA A 131 -28.88 -18.75 -20.85
N PRO A 132 -28.33 -19.67 -21.65
CA PRO A 132 -28.63 -21.09 -21.54
C PRO A 132 -28.11 -21.63 -20.19
N GLN A 133 -28.77 -22.65 -19.66
CA GLN A 133 -28.31 -23.32 -18.46
C GLN A 133 -26.94 -23.93 -18.71
N LYS A 134 -26.01 -23.70 -17.78
CA LYS A 134 -24.67 -24.23 -17.79
C LYS A 134 -24.52 -25.31 -16.72
N ASP A 135 -24.06 -26.48 -17.10
CA ASP A 135 -23.74 -27.51 -16.10
C ASP A 135 -22.35 -27.24 -15.52
N GLN A 136 -22.31 -26.94 -14.22
CA GLN A 136 -21.08 -26.60 -13.51
C GLN A 136 -20.93 -27.44 -12.25
N ARG A 137 -19.71 -27.89 -11.99
CA ARG A 137 -19.34 -28.54 -10.73
C ARG A 137 -19.07 -27.48 -9.67
N ILE A 138 -19.50 -27.77 -8.43
CA ILE A 138 -19.18 -26.94 -7.28
C ILE A 138 -17.71 -27.18 -6.91
N ARG A 139 -16.89 -26.14 -6.91
CA ARG A 139 -15.47 -26.20 -6.55
C ARG A 139 -15.13 -25.02 -5.65
N MET A 140 -14.20 -25.26 -4.72
CA MET A 140 -13.54 -24.17 -4.01
C MET A 140 -12.56 -23.47 -4.94
N MET A 141 -12.61 -22.15 -4.99
CA MET A 141 -11.63 -21.31 -5.64
C MET A 141 -10.47 -21.00 -4.67
N LYS A 142 -10.83 -20.69 -3.44
CA LYS A 142 -9.95 -20.35 -2.32
C LYS A 142 -10.62 -20.80 -1.03
N GLU A 143 -9.90 -20.80 0.08
CA GLU A 143 -10.49 -21.04 1.39
C GLU A 143 -11.71 -20.12 1.61
N ASN A 144 -12.86 -20.73 1.92
CA ASN A 144 -14.16 -20.07 2.10
C ASN A 144 -14.73 -19.30 0.91
N ILE A 145 -14.24 -19.49 -0.31
CA ILE A 145 -14.83 -18.91 -1.53
C ILE A 145 -15.03 -19.99 -2.58
N LEU A 146 -16.23 -20.12 -3.10
CA LEU A 146 -16.51 -21.01 -4.24
C LEU A 146 -16.16 -20.34 -5.58
N GLU A 147 -15.87 -21.16 -6.62
CA GLU A 147 -15.85 -20.68 -8.00
C GLU A 147 -17.19 -20.07 -8.36
N THR A 148 -17.18 -18.96 -9.11
CA THR A 148 -18.41 -18.28 -9.54
C THR A 148 -19.32 -19.24 -10.31
N TYR A 149 -20.52 -19.36 -9.82
CA TYR A 149 -21.56 -20.14 -10.50
C TYR A 149 -22.35 -19.26 -11.48
N CYS A 150 -22.47 -19.71 -12.71
CA CYS A 150 -23.22 -19.03 -13.74
C CYS A 150 -24.58 -19.72 -13.94
N CYS A 151 -25.66 -18.99 -13.81
CA CYS A 151 -27.01 -19.51 -14.00
C CYS A 151 -27.94 -18.50 -14.68
N ASN A 152 -29.11 -18.99 -15.17
CA ASN A 152 -30.18 -18.14 -15.64
C ASN A 152 -31.22 -17.88 -14.53
N GLU A 153 -32.25 -17.13 -14.86
CA GLU A 153 -33.33 -16.73 -13.95
C GLU A 153 -34.16 -17.85 -13.32
N PHE A 154 -34.05 -19.11 -13.79
CA PHE A 154 -34.89 -20.24 -13.34
C PHE A 154 -34.14 -21.25 -12.44
N ASN A 155 -32.88 -21.06 -12.17
CA ASN A 155 -32.04 -22.05 -11.46
C ASN A 155 -31.37 -21.54 -10.19
N ILE A 156 -31.64 -20.30 -9.79
CA ILE A 156 -31.02 -19.64 -8.63
C ILE A 156 -31.36 -20.42 -7.35
N GLY A 157 -32.62 -20.60 -7.07
CA GLY A 157 -33.09 -21.27 -5.85
C GLY A 157 -32.66 -22.74 -5.76
N LYS A 158 -32.64 -23.45 -6.90
CA LYS A 158 -32.14 -24.84 -6.97
C LYS A 158 -30.65 -24.92 -6.59
N TYR A 159 -29.83 -23.99 -7.11
CA TYR A 159 -28.43 -23.97 -6.84
C TYR A 159 -28.11 -23.60 -5.36
N ILE A 160 -28.78 -22.57 -4.83
CA ILE A 160 -28.64 -22.19 -3.40
C ILE A 160 -28.95 -23.38 -2.50
N LYS A 161 -30.05 -24.11 -2.74
CA LYS A 161 -30.42 -25.31 -1.99
C LYS A 161 -29.36 -26.40 -2.09
N LYS A 162 -28.81 -26.65 -3.29
CA LYS A 162 -27.72 -27.61 -3.51
C LYS A 162 -26.47 -27.25 -2.71
N ILE A 163 -26.08 -25.99 -2.68
CA ILE A 163 -24.93 -25.53 -1.89
C ILE A 163 -25.18 -25.73 -0.40
N CYS A 164 -26.34 -25.35 0.11
CA CYS A 164 -26.70 -25.51 1.52
C CYS A 164 -26.75 -26.98 1.97
N THR A 165 -27.02 -27.92 1.06
CA THR A 165 -26.97 -29.36 1.38
C THR A 165 -25.56 -29.92 1.34
N THR A 166 -24.67 -29.32 0.52
CA THR A 166 -23.27 -29.73 0.41
C THR A 166 -22.42 -29.18 1.54
N TYR A 167 -22.67 -27.92 1.95
CA TYR A 167 -21.90 -27.22 2.98
C TYR A 167 -22.79 -26.89 4.16
N ASN A 168 -22.63 -27.61 5.27
CA ASN A 168 -23.31 -27.29 6.54
C ASN A 168 -22.48 -26.26 7.31
N ARG A 169 -23.03 -25.08 7.58
CA ARG A 169 -22.36 -23.97 8.27
C ARG A 169 -23.20 -23.48 9.45
N SER A 170 -22.51 -22.93 10.47
CA SER A 170 -23.17 -22.26 11.59
C SER A 170 -23.92 -21.02 11.12
N SER A 171 -25.04 -20.68 11.78
CA SER A 171 -25.84 -19.51 11.43
C SER A 171 -25.02 -18.20 11.47
N VAL A 172 -25.30 -17.32 10.54
CA VAL A 172 -24.74 -15.94 10.48
C VAL A 172 -25.81 -14.99 11.02
N ASN A 173 -25.47 -14.14 11.97
CA ASN A 173 -26.34 -13.06 12.37
C ASN A 173 -26.30 -11.97 11.29
N SER A 174 -27.43 -11.73 10.64
CA SER A 174 -27.53 -10.81 9.51
C SER A 174 -27.23 -9.37 9.91
N ASP A 175 -27.70 -8.91 11.07
CA ASP A 175 -27.49 -7.54 11.53
C ASP A 175 -26.01 -7.29 11.84
N THR A 176 -25.35 -8.24 12.50
CA THR A 176 -23.91 -8.18 12.77
C THR A 176 -23.13 -8.18 11.45
N TRP A 177 -23.50 -9.01 10.50
CA TRP A 177 -22.83 -9.09 9.21
C TRP A 177 -23.02 -7.78 8.40
N ILE A 178 -24.24 -7.27 8.30
CA ILE A 178 -24.55 -6.03 7.55
C ILE A 178 -23.77 -4.84 8.11
N ASN A 179 -23.66 -4.75 9.43
CA ASN A 179 -23.02 -3.63 10.13
C ASN A 179 -21.54 -3.91 10.45
N SER A 180 -20.98 -5.01 9.97
CA SER A 180 -19.61 -5.41 10.22
C SER A 180 -18.59 -4.36 9.77
N LEU A 181 -17.45 -4.32 10.43
CA LEU A 181 -16.36 -3.46 10.05
C LEU A 181 -15.77 -3.91 8.71
N TYR A 182 -15.54 -2.94 7.84
CA TYR A 182 -14.74 -3.14 6.64
C TYR A 182 -13.31 -2.67 6.94
N MET A 183 -12.38 -3.60 6.91
CA MET A 183 -11.01 -3.41 7.37
C MET A 183 -10.01 -3.64 6.21
N PRO A 184 -9.90 -2.73 5.25
CA PRO A 184 -8.81 -2.79 4.28
C PRO A 184 -7.48 -2.58 4.99
N THR A 185 -6.33 -2.99 4.39
CA THR A 185 -5.03 -2.58 4.93
C THR A 185 -5.00 -1.05 4.93
N PRO A 186 -4.90 -0.40 6.08
CA PRO A 186 -4.86 1.03 6.11
C PRO A 186 -3.56 1.49 5.46
N THR A 187 -3.62 2.59 4.74
CA THR A 187 -2.42 3.33 4.36
C THR A 187 -1.74 3.84 5.64
N ILE A 188 -0.45 4.18 5.56
CA ILE A 188 0.26 4.74 6.72
C ILE A 188 -0.45 5.98 7.29
N ILE A 189 -1.12 6.76 6.45
CA ILE A 189 -1.90 7.94 6.85
C ILE A 189 -3.09 7.53 7.73
N GLU A 190 -3.87 6.57 7.27
CA GLU A 190 -5.06 6.09 7.99
C GLU A 190 -4.71 5.36 9.28
N ALA A 191 -3.61 4.60 9.25
CA ALA A 191 -3.09 3.94 10.43
C ALA A 191 -2.61 4.96 11.48
N ALA A 192 -1.91 6.01 11.07
CA ALA A 192 -1.48 7.09 11.94
C ALA A 192 -2.67 7.84 12.55
N GLN A 193 -3.71 8.14 11.76
CA GLN A 193 -4.95 8.75 12.25
C GLN A 193 -5.65 7.87 13.27
N ALA A 194 -5.76 6.57 13.01
CA ALA A 194 -6.39 5.63 13.94
C ALA A 194 -5.63 5.53 15.27
N LEU A 195 -4.29 5.45 15.24
CA LEU A 195 -3.46 5.47 16.46
C LEU A 195 -3.62 6.77 17.25
N TYR A 196 -3.60 7.89 16.55
CA TYR A 196 -3.78 9.21 17.17
C TYR A 196 -5.13 9.33 17.88
N MET A 197 -6.17 8.72 17.33
CA MET A 197 -7.50 8.61 17.96
C MET A 197 -7.56 7.67 19.17
N GLY A 198 -6.50 6.91 19.44
CA GLY A 198 -6.44 5.97 20.55
C GLY A 198 -6.93 4.56 20.22
N HIS A 199 -7.08 4.23 18.93
CA HIS A 199 -7.27 2.83 18.54
C HIS A 199 -5.98 2.03 18.77
N ASN A 200 -6.13 0.78 19.16
CA ASN A 200 -4.99 -0.10 19.34
C ASN A 200 -4.47 -0.59 17.98
N VAL A 201 -3.20 -1.00 17.96
CA VAL A 201 -2.58 -1.62 16.77
C VAL A 201 -3.35 -2.83 16.27
N GLU A 202 -3.98 -3.58 17.17
CA GLU A 202 -4.83 -4.74 16.85
C GLU A 202 -6.06 -4.36 16.02
N ASP A 203 -6.63 -3.18 16.27
CA ASP A 203 -7.78 -2.67 15.53
C ASP A 203 -7.41 -2.20 14.11
N ILE A 204 -6.12 -1.94 13.88
CA ILE A 204 -5.57 -1.41 12.63
C ILE A 204 -4.99 -2.53 11.76
N SER A 205 -4.51 -3.59 12.38
CA SER A 205 -3.83 -4.69 11.69
C SER A 205 -4.84 -5.73 11.18
N ARG A 206 -4.66 -6.15 9.93
CA ARG A 206 -5.55 -7.10 9.23
C ARG A 206 -5.40 -8.54 9.63
N ASN A 207 -4.21 -8.90 10.08
CA ASN A 207 -3.83 -10.29 10.32
C ASN A 207 -3.47 -10.42 11.79
N ASP A 208 -4.09 -11.37 12.46
CA ASP A 208 -3.79 -11.67 13.87
C ASP A 208 -2.30 -11.90 14.11
N ALA A 209 -1.60 -12.50 13.14
CA ALA A 209 -0.16 -12.73 13.24
C ALA A 209 0.64 -11.42 13.16
N SER A 210 0.30 -10.50 12.26
CA SER A 210 0.99 -9.20 12.15
C SER A 210 0.65 -8.28 13.31
N ALA A 211 -0.62 -8.24 13.75
CA ALA A 211 -1.04 -7.54 14.96
C ALA A 211 -0.26 -8.03 16.19
N LYS A 212 -0.17 -9.35 16.35
CA LYS A 212 0.56 -9.97 17.45
C LYS A 212 2.05 -9.64 17.41
N ASN A 213 2.68 -9.73 16.25
CA ASN A 213 4.09 -9.42 16.09
C ASN A 213 4.38 -7.94 16.37
N LEU A 214 3.59 -7.02 15.82
CA LEU A 214 3.73 -5.59 16.07
C LEU A 214 3.51 -5.24 17.56
N LYS A 215 2.53 -5.86 18.21
CA LYS A 215 2.30 -5.71 19.64
C LYS A 215 3.46 -6.24 20.49
N GLN A 216 4.02 -7.39 20.13
CA GLN A 216 5.18 -7.96 20.81
C GLN A 216 6.38 -7.04 20.71
N THR A 217 6.67 -6.53 19.51
CA THR A 217 7.74 -5.56 19.27
C THR A 217 7.53 -4.26 20.05
N THR A 218 6.35 -3.66 19.99
CA THR A 218 6.03 -2.45 20.77
C THR A 218 6.20 -2.70 22.27
N LYS A 219 5.73 -3.86 22.78
CA LYS A 219 5.89 -4.21 24.19
C LYS A 219 7.37 -4.40 24.59
N ALA A 220 8.18 -5.00 23.70
CA ALA A 220 9.62 -5.18 23.97
C ALA A 220 10.32 -3.81 24.05
N ILE A 221 10.03 -2.90 23.14
CA ILE A 221 10.58 -1.54 23.13
C ILE A 221 10.15 -0.78 24.40
N ASN A 222 8.86 -0.83 24.74
CA ASN A 222 8.35 -0.20 25.95
C ASN A 222 9.07 -0.71 27.22
N LYS A 223 9.35 -2.01 27.30
CA LYS A 223 10.15 -2.58 28.41
C LYS A 223 11.58 -2.04 28.45
N ILE A 224 12.21 -1.84 27.29
CA ILE A 224 13.56 -1.26 27.22
C ILE A 224 13.52 0.20 27.72
N ILE A 225 12.54 1.00 27.30
CA ILE A 225 12.36 2.38 27.76
C ILE A 225 12.14 2.42 29.28
N ASP A 226 11.25 1.58 29.81
CA ASP A 226 10.93 1.52 31.25
C ASP A 226 12.15 1.06 32.06
N TYR A 227 12.93 0.10 31.54
CA TYR A 227 14.17 -0.33 32.15
C TYR A 227 15.20 0.80 32.21
N SER A 228 15.39 1.53 31.10
CA SER A 228 16.32 2.67 31.01
C SER A 228 15.94 3.76 32.01
N LYS A 229 14.65 4.09 32.09
CA LYS A 229 14.10 5.06 33.06
C LYS A 229 14.34 4.63 34.50
N THR A 230 14.01 3.38 34.83
CA THR A 230 14.09 2.88 36.20
C THR A 230 15.53 2.76 36.71
N HIS A 231 16.47 2.42 35.81
CA HIS A 231 17.87 2.18 36.16
C HIS A 231 18.81 3.36 35.81
N ASN A 232 18.26 4.50 35.37
CA ASN A 232 19.03 5.67 34.92
C ASN A 232 20.10 5.30 33.88
N ARG A 233 19.69 4.49 32.87
CA ARG A 233 20.56 4.01 31.78
C ARG A 233 20.22 4.72 30.49
N LYS A 234 21.22 4.90 29.65
CA LYS A 234 21.03 5.30 28.25
C LYS A 234 21.00 4.06 27.38
N SER A 235 20.04 3.97 26.49
CA SER A 235 19.89 2.79 25.63
C SER A 235 19.55 3.14 24.19
N ILE A 236 19.97 2.26 23.29
CA ILE A 236 19.62 2.30 21.88
C ILE A 236 19.12 0.93 21.45
N CYS A 237 18.04 0.88 20.69
CA CYS A 237 17.52 -0.38 20.15
C CYS A 237 17.33 -0.30 18.63
N PHE A 238 17.77 -1.37 17.95
CA PHE A 238 17.70 -1.52 16.51
C PHE A 238 16.63 -2.53 16.14
N ILE A 239 15.58 -2.03 15.46
CA ILE A 239 14.44 -2.83 15.03
C ILE A 239 14.58 -3.10 13.53
N THR A 240 14.62 -4.38 13.16
CA THR A 240 14.60 -4.83 11.78
C THR A 240 13.19 -5.29 11.39
N GLY A 241 12.92 -5.39 10.11
CA GLY A 241 11.65 -5.95 9.65
C GLY A 241 11.53 -5.98 8.14
N VAL A 242 10.84 -7.01 7.66
CA VAL A 242 10.59 -7.18 6.22
C VAL A 242 9.92 -5.94 5.60
N PRO A 243 10.07 -5.71 4.29
CA PRO A 243 9.38 -4.61 3.62
C PRO A 243 7.87 -4.67 3.87
N GLY A 244 7.28 -3.53 4.29
CA GLY A 244 5.85 -3.47 4.61
C GLY A 244 5.44 -4.06 5.98
N ALA A 245 6.37 -4.48 6.83
CA ALA A 245 6.06 -5.01 8.16
C ALA A 245 5.50 -3.98 9.16
N GLY A 246 5.41 -2.70 8.77
CA GLY A 246 4.87 -1.65 9.62
C GLY A 246 5.87 -1.04 10.60
N LYS A 247 7.15 -1.00 10.25
CA LYS A 247 8.18 -0.34 11.07
C LYS A 247 7.81 1.09 11.43
N THR A 248 7.48 1.90 10.43
CA THR A 248 7.01 3.29 10.61
C THR A 248 5.79 3.36 11.53
N LEU A 249 4.84 2.41 11.37
CA LEU A 249 3.66 2.32 12.24
C LEU A 249 4.03 1.97 13.68
N ALA A 250 4.97 1.05 13.89
CA ALA A 250 5.50 0.73 15.22
C ALA A 250 6.10 1.95 15.89
N GLY A 251 6.91 2.70 15.14
CA GLY A 251 7.52 3.94 15.64
C GLY A 251 6.51 5.01 16.02
N LEU A 252 5.52 5.24 15.17
CA LEU A 252 4.42 6.18 15.45
C LEU A 252 3.60 5.75 16.66
N ASN A 253 3.32 4.45 16.79
CA ASN A 253 2.60 3.92 17.94
C ASN A 253 3.34 4.17 19.26
N ILE A 254 4.64 3.91 19.29
CA ILE A 254 5.48 4.17 20.47
C ILE A 254 5.48 5.66 20.81
N ALA A 255 5.66 6.55 19.84
CA ALA A 255 5.64 7.99 20.08
C ALA A 255 4.31 8.45 20.70
N ILE A 256 3.19 7.96 20.16
CA ILE A 256 1.84 8.31 20.65
C ILE A 256 1.54 7.69 22.03
N GLU A 257 1.89 6.41 22.24
CA GLU A 257 1.68 5.75 23.53
C GLU A 257 2.47 6.42 24.65
N ARG A 258 3.74 6.78 24.41
CA ARG A 258 4.60 7.38 25.43
C ARG A 258 4.19 8.81 25.82
N GLN A 259 3.65 9.57 24.90
CA GLN A 259 3.06 10.87 25.24
C GLN A 259 1.88 10.77 26.21
N LYS A 260 1.11 9.68 26.16
CA LYS A 260 -0.04 9.45 27.03
C LYS A 260 0.34 8.93 28.41
N VAL A 261 1.49 8.28 28.54
CA VAL A 261 1.92 7.61 29.78
C VAL A 261 2.56 8.60 30.76
N ASP A 262 3.40 9.49 30.27
CA ASP A 262 4.10 10.49 31.11
C ASP A 262 4.43 11.73 30.28
N GLU A 263 3.87 12.88 30.67
CA GLU A 263 4.13 14.16 30.02
C GLU A 263 5.62 14.57 30.05
N ASN A 264 6.42 13.99 30.95
CA ASN A 264 7.84 14.28 31.06
C ASN A 264 8.76 13.39 30.18
N GLU A 265 8.21 12.38 29.52
CA GLU A 265 9.00 11.52 28.63
C GLU A 265 9.24 12.13 27.25
N HIS A 266 8.29 12.91 26.75
CA HIS A 266 8.33 13.58 25.45
C HIS A 266 8.93 12.69 24.35
N ALA A 267 8.18 11.67 23.92
CA ALA A 267 8.62 10.80 22.83
C ALA A 267 8.36 11.48 21.47
N VAL A 268 9.35 11.44 20.58
CA VAL A 268 9.25 12.03 19.24
C VAL A 268 9.61 11.02 18.13
N PHE A 269 8.80 10.98 17.09
CA PHE A 269 9.06 10.27 15.85
C PHE A 269 9.78 11.20 14.88
N LEU A 270 10.98 10.81 14.48
CA LEU A 270 11.87 11.57 13.59
C LEU A 270 12.04 10.83 12.26
N SER A 271 11.79 11.51 11.16
CA SER A 271 12.06 10.96 9.83
C SER A 271 12.88 11.92 8.98
N GLY A 272 13.80 11.37 8.20
CA GLY A 272 14.54 12.11 7.18
C GLY A 272 13.70 12.48 5.96
N ASN A 273 12.49 11.88 5.83
CA ASN A 273 11.60 12.10 4.70
C ASN A 273 10.62 13.25 4.98
N GLY A 274 10.95 14.45 4.51
CA GLY A 274 10.11 15.65 4.68
C GLY A 274 8.67 15.46 4.16
N PRO A 275 8.45 15.02 2.91
CA PRO A 275 7.11 14.75 2.38
C PRO A 275 6.26 13.84 3.26
N LEU A 276 6.81 12.75 3.79
CA LEU A 276 6.10 11.86 4.71
C LEU A 276 5.66 12.60 5.98
N VAL A 277 6.58 13.35 6.60
CA VAL A 277 6.29 14.11 7.82
C VAL A 277 5.22 15.16 7.57
N ASP A 278 5.34 15.94 6.49
CA ASP A 278 4.37 16.99 6.13
C ASP A 278 2.97 16.40 5.90
N VAL A 279 2.88 15.28 5.18
CA VAL A 279 1.61 14.59 4.91
C VAL A 279 0.99 14.04 6.19
N LEU A 280 1.79 13.39 7.06
CA LEU A 280 1.28 12.86 8.33
C LEU A 280 0.80 13.98 9.26
N GLN A 281 1.57 15.05 9.43
CA GLN A 281 1.19 16.20 10.27
C GLN A 281 -0.10 16.85 9.76
N GLU A 282 -0.22 17.10 8.47
CA GLU A 282 -1.41 17.70 7.86
C GLU A 282 -2.63 16.77 7.95
N ALA A 283 -2.45 15.46 7.75
CA ALA A 283 -3.52 14.47 7.85
C ALA A 283 -4.11 14.39 9.26
N LEU A 284 -3.24 14.35 10.27
CA LEU A 284 -3.65 14.36 11.68
C LEU A 284 -4.34 15.67 12.06
N ALA A 285 -3.79 16.79 11.58
CA ALA A 285 -4.39 18.10 11.85
C ALA A 285 -5.79 18.25 11.21
N ARG A 286 -5.98 17.78 9.98
CA ARG A 286 -7.31 17.78 9.31
C ARG A 286 -8.32 16.93 10.06
N ASP A 287 -7.89 15.77 10.56
CA ASP A 287 -8.76 14.89 11.34
C ASP A 287 -9.16 15.54 12.67
N ASP A 288 -8.21 16.14 13.40
CA ASP A 288 -8.45 16.80 14.69
C ASP A 288 -9.37 18.04 14.53
N VAL A 289 -9.19 18.83 13.49
CA VAL A 289 -10.10 19.93 13.13
C VAL A 289 -11.52 19.42 12.86
N THR A 290 -11.64 18.34 12.09
CA THR A 290 -12.94 17.81 11.69
C THR A 290 -13.73 17.23 12.87
N ARG A 291 -13.04 16.55 13.79
CA ARG A 291 -13.65 15.84 14.91
C ARG A 291 -13.85 16.71 16.13
N ASN A 292 -12.83 17.48 16.49
CA ASN A 292 -12.79 18.21 17.75
C ASN A 292 -13.09 19.70 17.58
N GLY A 293 -13.23 20.18 16.32
CA GLY A 293 -13.55 21.58 16.03
C GLY A 293 -12.47 22.59 16.44
N ILE A 294 -11.23 22.13 16.70
CA ILE A 294 -10.12 23.01 17.09
C ILE A 294 -9.58 23.80 15.88
N ARG A 295 -8.84 24.85 16.14
CA ARG A 295 -8.22 25.66 15.08
C ARG A 295 -7.11 24.84 14.39
N LYS A 296 -7.02 24.97 13.06
CA LYS A 296 -6.01 24.24 12.24
C LYS A 296 -4.57 24.50 12.74
N SER A 297 -4.25 25.72 13.13
CA SER A 297 -2.91 26.06 13.65
C SER A 297 -2.58 25.33 14.95
N GLU A 298 -3.56 25.13 15.82
CA GLU A 298 -3.40 24.36 17.06
C GLU A 298 -3.26 22.86 16.76
N ALA A 299 -4.06 22.32 15.86
CA ALA A 299 -3.96 20.92 15.43
C ALA A 299 -2.60 20.59 14.82
N ILE A 300 -2.08 21.46 13.94
CA ILE A 300 -0.73 21.29 13.37
C ILE A 300 0.35 21.36 14.46
N ARG A 301 0.24 22.28 15.42
CA ARG A 301 1.20 22.36 16.52
C ARG A 301 1.24 21.06 17.32
N LYS A 302 0.09 20.51 17.69
CA LYS A 302 -0.01 19.22 18.37
C LYS A 302 0.64 18.08 17.57
N ALA A 303 0.37 18.00 16.27
CA ALA A 303 0.99 16.96 15.42
C ALA A 303 2.52 17.12 15.37
N LYS A 304 3.03 18.34 15.36
CA LYS A 304 4.48 18.62 15.36
C LYS A 304 5.17 18.29 16.69
N GLU A 305 4.46 18.17 17.78
CA GLU A 305 5.02 17.82 19.08
C GLU A 305 5.58 16.37 19.08
N PHE A 306 5.02 15.46 18.28
CA PHE A 306 5.45 14.06 18.27
C PHE A 306 5.88 13.51 16.91
N ILE A 307 5.70 14.25 15.81
CA ILE A 307 6.22 13.91 14.47
C ILE A 307 7.04 15.09 13.98
N GLN A 308 8.34 14.89 13.72
CA GLN A 308 9.24 15.95 13.28
C GLN A 308 10.16 15.48 12.16
N ILE A 309 10.63 16.43 11.35
CA ILE A 309 11.73 16.21 10.42
C ILE A 309 13.03 16.18 11.20
N ILE A 310 13.85 15.14 11.01
CA ILE A 310 15.14 14.97 11.70
C ILE A 310 16.04 16.21 11.59
N HIS A 311 15.95 16.93 10.47
CA HIS A 311 16.75 18.15 10.26
C HIS A 311 16.39 19.27 11.25
N HIS A 312 15.13 19.42 11.65
CA HIS A 312 14.72 20.41 12.63
C HIS A 312 15.27 20.06 14.02
N PHE A 313 15.12 18.82 14.44
CA PHE A 313 15.65 18.31 15.70
C PHE A 313 17.17 18.52 15.80
N ARG A 314 17.90 18.21 14.71
CA ARG A 314 19.33 18.41 14.60
C ARG A 314 19.73 19.89 14.63
N ASP A 315 19.03 20.74 13.88
CA ASP A 315 19.33 22.17 13.75
C ASP A 315 19.12 22.93 15.08
N GLU A 316 18.13 22.54 15.85
CA GLU A 316 17.90 23.06 17.19
C GLU A 316 19.06 22.70 18.13
N ALA A 317 19.50 21.46 18.09
CA ALA A 317 20.59 20.96 18.90
C ALA A 317 21.96 21.59 18.61
N ILE A 318 22.18 22.13 17.38
CA ILE A 318 23.40 22.90 17.04
C ILE A 318 23.44 24.24 17.77
N SER A 319 22.25 24.83 17.97
CA SER A 319 22.13 26.18 18.52
C SER A 319 22.16 26.20 20.03
N VAL A 320 21.93 25.07 20.70
CA VAL A 320 21.78 24.97 22.16
C VAL A 320 22.45 23.70 22.67
N ASP A 321 23.33 23.85 23.67
CA ASP A 321 24.03 22.72 24.28
C ASP A 321 23.27 22.02 25.40
N THR A 322 22.07 22.50 25.74
CA THR A 322 21.24 21.84 26.74
C THR A 322 20.60 20.54 26.16
N PRO A 323 20.27 19.56 27.01
CA PRO A 323 19.55 18.39 26.56
C PRO A 323 18.20 18.79 25.95
N PRO A 324 17.72 18.10 24.91
CA PRO A 324 16.37 18.30 24.37
C PRO A 324 15.33 17.94 25.41
N ILE A 325 14.08 18.33 25.20
CA ILE A 325 12.99 17.90 26.06
C ILE A 325 12.66 16.41 25.91
N GLU A 326 12.94 15.87 24.73
CA GLU A 326 12.67 14.48 24.35
C GLU A 326 13.69 13.53 24.97
N ARG A 327 13.20 12.59 25.76
CA ARG A 327 14.00 11.49 26.31
C ARG A 327 13.90 10.21 25.48
N VAL A 328 12.89 10.10 24.63
CA VAL A 328 12.68 8.97 23.72
C VAL A 328 12.63 9.50 22.29
N THR A 329 13.57 9.08 21.47
CA THR A 329 13.58 9.43 20.04
C THR A 329 13.47 8.19 19.19
N ILE A 330 12.57 8.22 18.21
CA ILE A 330 12.37 7.14 17.26
C ILE A 330 12.83 7.62 15.88
N PHE A 331 13.90 7.02 15.35
CA PHE A 331 14.42 7.34 14.02
C PHE A 331 13.90 6.36 12.98
N ASP A 332 13.10 6.86 12.05
CA ASP A 332 12.62 6.10 10.91
C ASP A 332 13.70 6.05 9.82
N GLU A 333 13.86 4.88 9.19
CA GLU A 333 14.88 4.61 8.18
C GLU A 333 16.32 4.94 8.66
N ALA A 334 16.66 4.51 9.88
CA ALA A 334 17.92 4.86 10.53
C ALA A 334 19.20 4.43 9.75
N GLN A 335 19.08 3.44 8.83
CA GLN A 335 20.18 3.05 7.93
C GLN A 335 20.52 4.14 6.89
N ARG A 336 19.71 5.17 6.76
CA ARG A 336 19.89 6.27 5.80
C ARG A 336 20.61 7.48 6.42
N ALA A 337 21.03 7.38 7.66
CA ALA A 337 21.78 8.45 8.33
C ALA A 337 23.08 8.76 7.56
N TRP A 338 23.42 10.04 7.50
CA TRP A 338 24.54 10.52 6.69
C TRP A 338 25.89 10.23 7.36
N ASP A 339 26.86 9.86 6.52
CA ASP A 339 28.25 9.75 6.92
C ASP A 339 28.86 11.11 7.33
N GLU A 340 30.00 11.08 7.99
CA GLU A 340 30.73 12.28 8.46
C GLU A 340 31.05 13.25 7.32
N PRO A 341 31.63 12.84 6.15
CA PRO A 341 31.97 13.77 5.09
C PRO A 341 30.78 14.53 4.51
N ASN A 342 29.63 13.85 4.36
CA ASN A 342 28.43 14.46 3.79
C ASN A 342 27.76 15.41 4.78
N LEU A 343 27.65 15.03 6.06
CA LEU A 343 27.10 15.91 7.08
C LEU A 343 27.99 17.12 7.34
N THR A 344 29.30 16.94 7.46
CA THR A 344 30.30 18.02 7.62
C THR A 344 30.20 19.03 6.46
N ASN A 345 30.15 18.55 5.22
CA ASN A 345 29.99 19.43 4.06
C ASN A 345 28.65 20.18 4.07
N PHE A 346 27.55 19.53 4.48
CA PHE A 346 26.25 20.18 4.63
C PHE A 346 26.29 21.27 5.71
N MET A 347 26.82 20.97 6.89
CA MET A 347 26.95 21.90 8.01
C MET A 347 27.77 23.13 7.62
N LYS A 348 28.88 22.95 6.95
CA LYS A 348 29.72 24.03 6.44
C LYS A 348 28.97 24.89 5.41
N ARG A 349 28.37 24.29 4.41
CA ARG A 349 27.78 25.02 3.29
C ARG A 349 26.41 25.66 3.59
N LYS A 350 25.59 25.01 4.41
CA LYS A 350 24.19 25.40 4.66
C LYS A 350 23.99 26.06 6.01
N LYS A 351 24.80 25.74 7.00
CA LYS A 351 24.68 26.21 8.38
C LYS A 351 25.80 27.12 8.82
N GLY A 352 26.90 27.17 8.07
CA GLY A 352 28.06 28.00 8.41
C GLY A 352 28.90 27.46 9.58
N VAL A 353 28.67 26.22 10.01
CA VAL A 353 29.45 25.56 11.09
C VAL A 353 30.70 24.97 10.47
N LEU A 354 31.86 25.54 10.78
CA LEU A 354 33.12 25.18 10.12
C LEU A 354 33.82 23.97 10.76
N ASP A 355 33.68 23.80 12.08
CA ASP A 355 34.40 22.80 12.88
C ASP A 355 33.53 21.56 13.20
N PHE A 356 32.50 21.29 12.40
CA PHE A 356 31.67 20.11 12.57
C PHE A 356 32.33 18.90 11.90
N ASN A 357 32.53 17.82 12.67
CA ASN A 357 33.24 16.61 12.26
C ASN A 357 32.62 15.33 12.83
N MET A 358 31.29 15.23 12.80
CA MET A 358 30.55 14.05 13.25
C MET A 358 29.74 13.48 12.11
N SER A 359 29.51 12.15 12.14
CA SER A 359 28.47 11.52 11.36
C SER A 359 27.07 11.85 11.93
N GLU A 360 26.01 11.63 11.16
CA GLU A 360 24.66 11.88 11.67
C GLU A 360 24.29 10.94 12.83
N PRO A 361 24.60 9.63 12.80
CA PRO A 361 24.45 8.75 13.97
C PRO A 361 25.16 9.29 15.22
N GLU A 362 26.42 9.66 15.10
CA GLU A 362 27.19 10.19 16.21
C GLU A 362 26.58 11.46 16.79
N PHE A 363 26.17 12.39 15.92
CA PHE A 363 25.58 13.63 16.36
C PHE A 363 24.22 13.38 17.06
N LEU A 364 23.38 12.51 16.53
CA LEU A 364 22.08 12.17 17.14
C LEU A 364 22.25 11.50 18.52
N ILE A 365 23.21 10.59 18.67
CA ILE A 365 23.55 10.01 19.97
C ILE A 365 24.05 11.10 20.92
N SER A 366 24.92 12.01 20.45
CA SER A 366 25.47 13.12 21.26
C SER A 366 24.38 14.00 21.85
N ILE A 367 23.33 14.30 21.09
CA ILE A 367 22.19 15.11 21.53
C ILE A 367 21.48 14.45 22.72
N LEU A 368 21.15 13.17 22.60
CA LEU A 368 20.48 12.42 23.67
C LEU A 368 21.44 12.15 24.84
N ASN A 369 22.75 12.08 24.58
CA ASN A 369 23.77 11.90 25.61
C ASN A 369 23.91 13.10 26.56
N ARG A 370 23.41 14.29 26.21
CA ARG A 370 23.31 15.46 27.07
C ARG A 370 22.40 15.27 28.29
N HIS A 371 21.44 14.31 28.21
CA HIS A 371 20.59 14.01 29.36
C HIS A 371 21.37 13.45 30.54
N ILE A 372 21.05 13.95 31.73
CA ILE A 372 21.48 13.33 32.97
C ILE A 372 20.51 12.21 33.28
N GLY A 373 21.04 11.01 33.56
CA GLY A 373 20.28 9.82 33.90
C GLY A 373 19.96 8.98 32.68
N TRP A 374 18.74 9.04 32.18
CA TRP A 374 18.28 8.11 31.14
C TRP A 374 17.85 8.82 29.86
N ALA A 375 18.01 8.10 28.76
CA ALA A 375 17.45 8.42 27.45
C ALA A 375 17.37 7.12 26.61
N THR A 376 16.45 7.07 25.64
CA THR A 376 16.34 5.91 24.75
C THR A 376 16.22 6.35 23.30
N ILE A 377 17.05 5.73 22.44
CA ILE A 377 16.97 5.85 20.99
C ILE A 377 16.37 4.57 20.41
N VAL A 378 15.41 4.69 19.53
CA VAL A 378 14.81 3.60 18.78
C VAL A 378 15.11 3.80 17.30
N CYS A 379 15.91 2.91 16.70
CA CYS A 379 16.30 2.94 15.30
C CYS A 379 15.46 1.93 14.51
N LEU A 380 14.61 2.40 13.59
CA LEU A 380 13.88 1.54 12.67
C LEU A 380 14.71 1.35 11.39
N ILE A 381 15.04 0.10 11.08
CA ILE A 381 15.95 -0.24 9.98
C ILE A 381 15.20 -0.96 8.87
N GLY A 382 15.23 -0.39 7.66
CA GLY A 382 14.75 -0.98 6.41
C GLY A 382 15.90 -1.46 5.54
N GLY A 383 15.68 -2.50 4.72
CA GLY A 383 16.68 -2.96 3.76
C GLY A 383 16.47 -2.36 2.36
N GLY A 384 17.56 -1.99 1.67
CA GLY A 384 17.54 -1.70 0.22
C GLY A 384 16.74 -0.47 -0.23
N GLN A 385 16.61 0.55 0.61
CA GLN A 385 15.85 1.78 0.29
C GLN A 385 16.73 3.04 0.26
N GLU A 386 18.04 2.91 0.25
CA GLU A 386 18.99 4.03 0.16
C GLU A 386 18.96 4.61 -1.24
N ILE A 387 18.62 5.90 -1.36
CA ILE A 387 18.49 6.61 -2.64
C ILE A 387 19.36 7.87 -2.73
N ASN A 388 20.01 8.29 -1.63
CA ASN A 388 20.83 9.49 -1.58
C ASN A 388 22.32 9.18 -1.43
N LYS A 389 23.15 10.12 -1.90
CA LYS A 389 24.59 10.11 -1.62
C LYS A 389 24.82 10.34 -0.13
N GLY A 390 25.70 9.52 0.46
CA GLY A 390 26.05 9.61 1.87
C GLY A 390 25.24 8.71 2.78
N GLU A 391 24.30 7.94 2.24
CA GLU A 391 23.57 6.87 2.94
C GLU A 391 24.32 5.52 2.84
N SER A 392 25.64 5.54 2.51
CA SER A 392 26.41 4.32 2.20
C SER A 392 26.73 3.46 3.42
N ASP A 393 26.91 4.08 4.59
CA ASP A 393 27.43 3.37 5.78
C ASP A 393 26.38 2.49 6.46
N GLY A 394 25.12 2.69 6.13
CA GLY A 394 24.04 1.88 6.67
C GLY A 394 23.97 1.93 8.19
N ILE A 395 23.93 0.75 8.83
CA ILE A 395 23.93 0.65 10.29
C ILE A 395 25.33 0.74 10.91
N SER A 396 26.39 0.58 10.11
CA SER A 396 27.78 0.55 10.61
C SER A 396 28.16 1.84 11.32
N GLY A 397 27.74 3.00 10.79
CA GLY A 397 28.01 4.30 11.41
C GLY A 397 27.43 4.44 12.82
N TRP A 398 26.29 3.79 13.10
CA TRP A 398 25.72 3.76 14.46
C TRP A 398 26.59 2.94 15.43
N PHE A 399 27.01 1.75 15.00
CA PHE A 399 27.85 0.87 15.83
C PHE A 399 29.26 1.44 16.03
N GLU A 400 29.83 2.09 15.02
CA GLU A 400 31.09 2.78 15.12
C GLU A 400 31.02 3.93 16.12
N SER A 401 29.98 4.74 16.09
CA SER A 401 29.78 5.83 17.05
C SER A 401 29.61 5.30 18.48
N LEU A 402 28.86 4.21 18.67
CA LEU A 402 28.70 3.56 19.97
C LEU A 402 30.01 3.02 20.51
N ARG A 403 30.80 2.35 19.68
CA ARG A 403 32.07 1.77 20.03
C ARG A 403 33.09 2.85 20.46
N ASN A 404 33.17 3.91 19.66
CA ASN A 404 34.23 4.91 19.83
C ASN A 404 33.93 5.93 20.95
N ASN A 405 32.68 6.36 21.07
CA ASN A 405 32.33 7.52 21.88
C ASN A 405 31.24 7.28 22.94
N TYR A 406 30.47 6.20 22.82
CA TYR A 406 29.29 5.94 23.68
C TYR A 406 29.22 4.49 24.14
N SER A 407 30.31 3.90 24.53
CA SER A 407 30.42 2.48 24.98
C SER A 407 29.66 2.18 26.26
N ASP A 408 29.24 3.19 27.01
CA ASP A 408 28.40 3.10 28.22
C ASP A 408 26.89 2.91 27.92
N TRP A 409 26.47 3.05 26.65
CA TRP A 409 25.09 2.84 26.26
C TRP A 409 24.74 1.33 26.20
N ASP A 410 23.55 0.98 26.69
CA ASP A 410 23.00 -0.38 26.54
C ASP A 410 22.43 -0.53 25.13
N VAL A 411 22.95 -1.48 24.36
CA VAL A 411 22.56 -1.71 22.97
C VAL A 411 21.66 -2.94 22.87
N TYR A 412 20.49 -2.78 22.27
CA TYR A 412 19.54 -3.87 22.02
C TYR A 412 19.37 -4.07 20.52
N ILE A 413 19.53 -5.31 20.07
CA ILE A 413 19.51 -5.64 18.63
C ILE A 413 18.54 -6.78 18.33
N SER A 414 17.97 -6.73 17.14
CA SER A 414 17.23 -7.85 16.56
C SER A 414 18.17 -9.00 16.21
N ASN A 415 17.72 -10.24 16.35
CA ASN A 415 18.44 -11.43 15.89
C ASN A 415 18.66 -11.47 14.37
N LYS A 416 17.94 -10.61 13.60
CA LYS A 416 18.01 -10.52 12.15
C LYS A 416 18.90 -9.39 11.62
N ILE A 417 19.54 -8.64 12.49
CA ILE A 417 20.40 -7.53 12.09
C ILE A 417 21.61 -8.00 11.26
N ILE A 418 21.98 -9.27 11.38
CA ILE A 418 23.09 -9.92 10.67
C ILE A 418 22.73 -10.31 9.23
N ASP A 419 21.46 -10.35 8.87
CA ASP A 419 21.05 -10.69 7.52
C ASP A 419 21.69 -9.70 6.53
N GLU A 420 22.20 -10.17 5.40
CA GLU A 420 22.96 -9.38 4.41
C GLU A 420 22.23 -8.10 3.97
N GLU A 421 20.89 -8.15 3.99
CA GLU A 421 20.03 -7.03 3.65
C GLU A 421 20.21 -5.81 4.59
N TYR A 422 20.59 -6.03 5.86
CA TYR A 422 20.79 -4.99 6.86
C TYR A 422 22.26 -4.70 7.12
N SER A 423 23.11 -5.73 7.14
CA SER A 423 24.55 -5.62 7.49
C SER A 423 25.43 -5.12 6.37
N LYS A 424 24.93 -5.07 5.11
CA LYS A 424 25.69 -4.69 3.91
C LYS A 424 27.02 -5.45 3.75
N GLY A 425 27.04 -6.72 4.16
CA GLY A 425 28.20 -7.59 4.03
C GLY A 425 29.18 -7.53 5.19
N ASN A 426 28.94 -6.68 6.22
CA ASN A 426 29.73 -6.76 7.46
C ASN A 426 29.37 -8.05 8.22
N SER A 427 30.37 -8.73 8.78
CA SER A 427 30.12 -9.83 9.68
C SER A 427 29.51 -9.35 11.00
N PHE A 428 28.78 -10.23 11.68
CA PHE A 428 28.19 -9.88 12.98
C PHE A 428 29.25 -9.47 14.01
N ASP A 429 30.36 -10.20 14.06
CA ASP A 429 31.44 -9.95 14.98
C ASP A 429 32.11 -8.60 14.73
N GLU A 430 32.34 -8.24 13.46
CA GLU A 430 32.89 -6.92 13.10
C GLU A 430 31.93 -5.79 13.48
N LEU A 431 30.61 -5.99 13.27
CA LEU A 431 29.61 -4.98 13.59
C LEU A 431 29.52 -4.73 15.10
N THR A 432 29.55 -5.78 15.92
CA THR A 432 29.30 -5.72 17.36
C THR A 432 30.55 -5.69 18.21
N GLU A 433 31.74 -5.78 17.62
CA GLU A 433 33.02 -5.69 18.35
C GLU A 433 33.10 -4.44 19.24
N GLY A 434 33.43 -4.63 20.51
CA GLY A 434 33.55 -3.53 21.49
C GLY A 434 32.23 -2.86 21.92
N VAL A 435 31.08 -3.38 21.53
CA VAL A 435 29.76 -2.86 21.91
C VAL A 435 29.11 -3.80 22.91
N ASN A 436 28.54 -3.25 23.99
CA ASN A 436 27.78 -4.05 24.97
C ASN A 436 26.34 -4.22 24.47
N TYR A 437 26.03 -5.36 23.86
CA TYR A 437 24.73 -5.61 23.24
C TYR A 437 23.95 -6.77 23.86
N ARG A 438 22.63 -6.74 23.66
CA ARG A 438 21.70 -7.81 23.98
C ARG A 438 20.80 -8.10 22.79
N ILE A 439 20.66 -9.38 22.44
CA ILE A 439 19.77 -9.82 21.36
C ILE A 439 18.36 -9.99 21.93
N ILE A 440 17.37 -9.44 21.25
CA ILE A 440 15.95 -9.58 21.57
C ILE A 440 15.21 -9.95 20.29
N ASP A 441 14.65 -11.17 20.25
CA ASP A 441 13.96 -11.68 19.06
C ASP A 441 12.72 -10.86 18.69
N ASP A 442 12.02 -10.32 19.68
CA ASP A 442 10.84 -9.46 19.46
C ASP A 442 11.16 -8.12 18.77
N LEU A 443 12.44 -7.74 18.58
CA LEU A 443 12.84 -6.56 17.81
C LEU A 443 12.86 -6.82 16.29
N HIS A 444 12.32 -7.95 15.82
CA HIS A 444 12.14 -8.23 14.40
C HIS A 444 10.67 -8.28 14.01
N LEU A 445 10.27 -7.42 13.07
CA LEU A 445 8.97 -7.45 12.45
C LEU A 445 8.99 -8.42 11.27
N SER A 446 8.62 -9.68 11.55
CA SER A 446 8.70 -10.79 10.58
C SER A 446 7.48 -10.92 9.68
N VAL A 447 6.37 -10.28 10.02
CA VAL A 447 5.10 -10.41 9.31
C VAL A 447 4.72 -9.09 8.66
N SER A 448 4.57 -9.11 7.33
CA SER A 448 4.12 -7.93 6.62
C SER A 448 2.68 -7.56 6.98
N LEU A 449 2.43 -6.28 7.26
CA LEU A 449 1.08 -5.69 7.36
C LEU A 449 0.42 -5.60 6.00
N ARG A 450 1.24 -5.49 4.93
CA ARG A 450 0.76 -5.53 3.55
C ARG A 450 0.27 -6.94 3.25
N SER A 451 -0.70 -7.04 2.37
CA SER A 451 -1.19 -8.35 1.96
C SER A 451 -0.05 -9.21 1.39
N PHE A 452 -0.14 -10.54 1.52
CA PHE A 452 0.75 -11.53 0.87
C PHE A 452 1.04 -11.20 -0.62
N ARG A 453 0.13 -10.49 -1.26
CA ARG A 453 0.27 -9.99 -2.64
C ARG A 453 1.44 -9.00 -2.78
N SER A 454 1.64 -8.11 -1.82
CA SER A 454 2.68 -7.07 -1.93
C SER A 454 4.09 -7.57 -1.60
N GLU A 455 4.23 -8.62 -0.80
CA GLU A 455 5.53 -9.26 -0.56
C GLU A 455 6.06 -9.92 -1.85
N ASN A 456 5.21 -10.67 -2.53
CA ASN A 456 5.56 -11.27 -3.82
C ASN A 456 5.89 -10.21 -4.88
N VAL A 457 5.24 -9.05 -4.85
CA VAL A 457 5.54 -7.93 -5.76
C VAL A 457 6.90 -7.32 -5.45
N SER A 458 7.24 -7.10 -4.19
CA SER A 458 8.55 -6.56 -3.79
C SER A 458 9.69 -7.50 -4.21
N THR A 459 9.52 -8.80 -3.98
CA THR A 459 10.48 -9.83 -4.40
C THR A 459 10.56 -9.94 -5.93
N PHE A 460 9.42 -9.83 -6.63
CA PHE A 460 9.38 -9.77 -8.09
C PHE A 460 10.13 -8.56 -8.64
N VAL A 461 9.89 -7.37 -8.10
CA VAL A 461 10.59 -6.14 -8.52
C VAL A 461 12.09 -6.29 -8.30
N LYS A 462 12.51 -6.87 -7.17
CA LYS A 462 13.93 -7.18 -6.92
C LYS A 462 14.47 -8.11 -7.99
N ALA A 463 13.83 -9.22 -8.27
CA ALA A 463 14.25 -10.18 -9.30
C ALA A 463 14.33 -9.54 -10.70
N VAL A 464 13.38 -8.65 -11.06
CA VAL A 464 13.42 -7.91 -12.33
C VAL A 464 14.62 -6.98 -12.39
N LEU A 465 14.88 -6.18 -11.35
CA LEU A 465 16.00 -5.22 -11.30
C LEU A 465 17.37 -5.93 -11.21
N ASP A 466 17.41 -7.14 -10.64
CA ASP A 466 18.61 -8.01 -10.60
C ASP A 466 18.77 -8.86 -11.86
N VAL A 467 17.81 -8.80 -12.81
CA VAL A 467 17.82 -9.56 -14.05
C VAL A 467 17.69 -11.07 -13.83
N ASP A 468 17.16 -11.50 -12.70
CA ASP A 468 16.79 -12.91 -12.47
C ASP A 468 15.47 -13.24 -13.16
N LYS A 469 15.56 -13.64 -14.43
CA LYS A 469 14.41 -13.94 -15.28
C LYS A 469 13.60 -15.14 -14.78
N VAL A 470 14.25 -16.11 -14.17
CA VAL A 470 13.60 -17.34 -13.71
C VAL A 470 12.74 -17.03 -12.49
N ALA A 471 13.34 -16.45 -11.46
CA ALA A 471 12.61 -16.06 -10.24
C ALA A 471 11.51 -15.05 -10.56
N ALA A 472 11.78 -14.02 -11.40
CA ALA A 472 10.77 -13.05 -11.80
C ALA A 472 9.57 -13.70 -12.49
N LYS A 473 9.77 -14.68 -13.38
CA LYS A 473 8.68 -15.39 -14.08
C LYS A 473 7.85 -16.25 -13.13
N GLU A 474 8.48 -16.95 -12.22
CA GLU A 474 7.81 -17.77 -11.22
C GLU A 474 6.96 -16.92 -10.28
N LEU A 475 7.53 -15.87 -9.72
CA LEU A 475 6.83 -14.93 -8.85
C LEU A 475 5.65 -14.26 -9.56
N TYR A 476 5.85 -13.75 -10.79
CA TYR A 476 4.77 -13.14 -11.57
C TYR A 476 3.59 -14.10 -11.80
N ASN A 477 3.87 -15.39 -12.10
CA ASN A 477 2.83 -16.38 -12.31
C ASN A 477 1.99 -16.64 -11.04
N GLN A 478 2.54 -16.41 -9.85
CA GLN A 478 1.81 -16.59 -8.59
C GLN A 478 0.77 -15.48 -8.35
N PHE A 479 1.09 -14.22 -8.69
CA PHE A 479 0.24 -13.08 -8.34
C PHE A 479 -0.44 -12.36 -9.52
N LYS A 480 -0.11 -12.68 -10.79
CA LYS A 480 -0.61 -11.97 -11.99
C LYS A 480 -2.13 -11.89 -12.13
N LYS A 481 -2.87 -12.79 -11.47
CA LYS A 481 -4.35 -12.76 -11.46
C LYS A 481 -4.89 -11.72 -10.50
N ASP A 482 -4.18 -11.51 -9.39
CA ASP A 482 -4.62 -10.70 -8.26
C ASP A 482 -4.00 -9.30 -8.29
N TYR A 483 -2.94 -9.12 -9.07
CA TYR A 483 -2.15 -7.90 -9.14
C TYR A 483 -1.82 -7.57 -10.61
N PRO A 484 -2.65 -6.80 -11.28
CA PRO A 484 -2.45 -6.48 -12.69
C PRO A 484 -1.29 -5.50 -12.88
N ILE A 485 -0.24 -5.96 -13.54
CA ILE A 485 0.84 -5.13 -14.05
C ILE A 485 0.64 -4.96 -15.54
N CYS A 486 0.67 -3.73 -15.99
CA CYS A 486 0.34 -3.36 -17.34
C CYS A 486 1.40 -2.46 -17.98
N VAL A 487 1.66 -2.60 -19.30
CA VAL A 487 2.76 -1.93 -20.02
C VAL A 487 2.24 -1.27 -21.31
N THR A 488 2.28 0.10 -21.49
CA THR A 488 1.86 0.82 -22.71
C THR A 488 2.84 1.93 -23.12
N ARG A 489 2.83 2.35 -24.36
CA ARG A 489 3.56 3.53 -24.89
C ARG A 489 2.70 4.77 -25.00
N ASP A 490 1.49 4.70 -24.53
CA ASP A 490 0.51 5.76 -24.61
C ASP A 490 0.15 6.24 -23.20
N LEU A 491 0.54 7.49 -22.87
CA LEU A 491 0.29 8.08 -21.56
C LEU A 491 -1.20 8.31 -21.32
N GLU A 492 -1.95 8.72 -22.33
CA GLU A 492 -3.37 8.99 -22.18
C GLU A 492 -4.16 7.69 -21.99
N LEU A 493 -3.74 6.61 -22.66
CA LEU A 493 -4.30 5.30 -22.44
C LEU A 493 -4.04 4.80 -21.01
N ALA A 494 -2.84 5.05 -20.46
CA ALA A 494 -2.53 4.72 -19.07
C ALA A 494 -3.37 5.53 -18.08
N LYS A 495 -3.47 6.84 -18.30
CA LYS A 495 -4.30 7.73 -17.47
C LYS A 495 -5.77 7.28 -17.48
N LYS A 496 -6.30 6.94 -18.65
CA LYS A 496 -7.66 6.42 -18.79
C LYS A 496 -7.81 5.09 -18.03
N TRP A 497 -6.89 4.16 -18.24
CA TRP A 497 -6.97 2.84 -17.61
C TRP A 497 -6.92 2.93 -16.07
N VAL A 498 -6.04 3.75 -15.49
CA VAL A 498 -5.98 3.95 -14.04
C VAL A 498 -7.29 4.54 -13.50
N ARG A 499 -7.88 5.52 -14.21
CA ARG A 499 -9.18 6.08 -13.84
C ARG A 499 -10.30 5.04 -13.90
N ASP A 500 -10.32 4.19 -14.93
CA ASP A 500 -11.33 3.15 -15.12
C ASP A 500 -11.18 2.02 -14.09
N LYS A 501 -9.96 1.73 -13.65
CA LYS A 501 -9.68 0.66 -12.67
C LYS A 501 -9.83 1.10 -11.23
N SER A 502 -9.52 2.35 -10.93
CA SER A 502 -9.65 2.87 -9.56
C SER A 502 -11.11 2.97 -9.15
N LYS A 503 -11.43 2.49 -7.95
CA LYS A 503 -12.79 2.45 -7.42
C LYS A 503 -12.89 3.26 -6.13
N GLY A 504 -13.99 3.98 -5.96
CA GLY A 504 -14.33 4.70 -4.72
C GLY A 504 -13.26 5.69 -4.29
N SER A 505 -12.71 5.48 -3.10
CA SER A 505 -11.67 6.31 -2.49
C SER A 505 -10.24 5.88 -2.84
N GLN A 506 -10.06 4.89 -3.70
CA GLN A 506 -8.73 4.45 -4.11
C GLN A 506 -7.96 5.60 -4.77
N ARG A 507 -6.75 5.84 -4.26
CA ARG A 507 -5.89 6.91 -4.74
C ARG A 507 -4.96 6.42 -5.84
N TYR A 508 -4.90 7.20 -6.91
CA TYR A 508 -3.97 6.96 -8.00
C TYR A 508 -3.15 8.21 -8.30
N GLY A 509 -1.96 8.00 -8.87
CA GLY A 509 -1.08 9.11 -9.20
C GLY A 509 -0.04 8.73 -10.25
N MET A 510 0.66 9.74 -10.74
CA MET A 510 1.74 9.63 -11.71
C MET A 510 3.08 9.79 -11.01
N THR A 511 4.01 8.87 -11.26
CA THR A 511 5.34 8.89 -10.64
C THR A 511 6.44 8.69 -11.67
N ALA A 512 7.63 9.21 -11.40
CA ALA A 512 8.80 9.01 -12.25
C ALA A 512 10.09 9.18 -11.45
N SER A 513 11.20 8.61 -11.92
CA SER A 513 12.52 8.89 -11.35
C SER A 513 12.85 10.39 -11.44
N SER A 514 13.42 10.94 -10.39
CA SER A 514 13.92 12.33 -10.36
C SER A 514 14.93 12.62 -11.48
N GLY A 515 15.58 11.57 -12.00
CA GLY A 515 16.46 11.61 -13.17
C GLY A 515 15.73 11.63 -14.52
N ALA A 516 14.41 11.45 -14.55
CA ALA A 516 13.59 11.33 -15.79
C ALA A 516 13.31 12.69 -16.47
N LYS A 517 14.30 13.55 -16.57
CA LYS A 517 14.19 14.94 -17.05
C LYS A 517 13.75 15.06 -18.50
N ARG A 518 14.03 14.04 -19.32
CA ARG A 518 13.67 14.01 -20.75
C ARG A 518 12.15 13.91 -20.94
N LEU A 519 11.43 13.35 -19.99
CA LEU A 519 9.99 13.14 -20.08
C LEU A 519 9.15 14.44 -20.04
N ARG A 520 9.79 15.58 -19.72
CA ARG A 520 9.12 16.90 -19.69
C ARG A 520 8.33 17.20 -20.98
N LYS A 521 8.87 16.84 -22.14
CA LYS A 521 8.19 17.06 -23.43
C LYS A 521 6.88 16.27 -23.60
N TYR A 522 6.63 15.30 -22.73
CA TYR A 522 5.41 14.48 -22.72
C TYR A 522 4.46 14.84 -21.55
N GLY A 523 4.72 15.96 -20.88
CA GLY A 523 3.91 16.38 -19.74
C GLY A 523 4.33 15.79 -18.38
N VAL A 524 5.39 14.98 -18.35
CA VAL A 524 5.92 14.40 -17.09
C VAL A 524 7.11 15.26 -16.63
N TRP A 525 6.86 16.12 -15.63
CA TRP A 525 7.86 17.11 -15.22
C TRP A 525 8.36 16.87 -13.79
N VAL A 526 9.41 16.07 -13.65
CA VAL A 526 10.04 15.68 -12.37
C VAL A 526 10.83 16.79 -11.68
N GLN A 527 11.10 17.92 -12.34
CA GLN A 527 11.80 19.06 -11.74
C GLN A 527 10.86 20.07 -11.09
N ASN A 528 9.54 19.93 -11.27
CA ASN A 528 8.55 20.68 -10.55
C ASN A 528 8.38 20.08 -9.15
N LYS A 529 8.60 20.91 -8.12
CA LYS A 529 8.39 20.46 -6.74
C LYS A 529 6.88 20.38 -6.49
N ILE A 530 6.38 19.20 -6.23
CA ILE A 530 5.00 19.01 -5.81
C ILE A 530 4.80 19.42 -4.34
N ASP A 531 3.59 19.84 -4.01
CA ASP A 531 3.15 19.93 -2.62
C ASP A 531 2.59 18.56 -2.22
N ALA A 532 3.38 17.80 -1.46
CA ALA A 532 3.02 16.43 -1.06
C ALA A 532 1.70 16.39 -0.29
N THR A 533 1.39 17.41 0.53
CA THR A 533 0.15 17.43 1.32
C THR A 533 -1.08 17.57 0.40
N ASN A 534 -1.03 18.44 -0.59
CA ASN A 534 -2.10 18.57 -1.58
C ASN A 534 -2.20 17.32 -2.45
N TRP A 535 -1.06 16.80 -2.90
CA TRP A 535 -1.00 15.66 -3.80
C TRP A 535 -1.57 14.37 -3.17
N PHE A 536 -1.24 14.11 -1.88
CA PHE A 536 -1.70 12.91 -1.18
C PHE A 536 -3.03 13.06 -0.44
N LEU A 537 -3.44 14.26 -0.03
CA LEU A 537 -4.59 14.41 0.87
C LEU A 537 -5.81 15.07 0.21
N ASN A 538 -5.65 15.82 -0.88
CA ASN A 538 -6.79 16.50 -1.51
C ASN A 538 -7.62 15.54 -2.38
N GLY A 539 -8.89 15.89 -2.58
CA GLY A 539 -9.86 15.12 -3.33
C GLY A 539 -9.77 15.28 -4.85
N LYS A 540 -10.72 14.68 -5.55
CA LYS A 540 -10.80 14.68 -7.02
C LYS A 540 -11.20 16.04 -7.63
N ASP A 541 -11.46 17.04 -6.82
CA ASP A 541 -11.83 18.41 -7.15
C ASP A 541 -10.65 19.40 -7.14
N ASP A 542 -9.49 18.97 -6.63
CA ASP A 542 -8.28 19.79 -6.60
C ASP A 542 -7.27 19.34 -7.67
N VAL A 543 -6.91 20.24 -8.58
CA VAL A 543 -5.97 19.98 -9.69
C VAL A 543 -4.57 19.55 -9.22
N ARG A 544 -4.17 19.92 -8.00
CA ARG A 544 -2.89 19.52 -7.38
C ARG A 544 -2.92 18.13 -6.79
N ALA A 545 -4.11 17.52 -6.68
CA ALA A 545 -4.24 16.15 -6.17
C ALA A 545 -3.72 15.14 -7.20
N SER A 546 -3.15 14.04 -6.70
CA SER A 546 -2.65 12.95 -7.55
C SER A 546 -3.68 12.43 -8.57
N TYR A 547 -4.96 12.54 -8.25
CA TYR A 547 -6.09 12.13 -9.10
C TYR A 547 -6.15 12.83 -10.46
N PHE A 548 -5.64 14.06 -10.59
CA PHE A 548 -5.65 14.77 -11.86
C PHE A 548 -4.64 14.22 -12.86
N LEU A 549 -3.56 13.54 -12.39
CA LEU A 549 -2.49 13.01 -13.22
C LEU A 549 -1.78 14.12 -14.03
N GLU A 550 -1.67 15.30 -13.45
CA GLU A 550 -0.96 16.45 -14.02
C GLU A 550 0.40 16.66 -13.37
N GLU A 551 0.47 16.51 -12.05
CA GLU A 551 1.72 16.58 -11.30
C GLU A 551 2.33 15.18 -11.13
N THR A 552 3.64 15.09 -11.31
CA THR A 552 4.40 13.84 -11.22
C THR A 552 5.26 13.84 -9.96
N ALA A 553 5.02 12.89 -9.08
CA ALA A 553 5.83 12.68 -7.89
C ALA A 553 7.10 11.89 -8.20
N THR A 554 8.19 12.20 -7.51
CA THR A 554 9.45 11.46 -7.60
C THR A 554 9.59 10.44 -6.46
N GLU A 555 10.61 9.58 -6.53
CA GLU A 555 10.96 8.65 -5.45
C GLU A 555 11.14 9.35 -4.10
N PHE A 556 11.58 10.61 -4.10
CA PHE A 556 11.77 11.40 -2.87
C PHE A 556 10.45 11.91 -2.29
N ASP A 557 9.46 12.15 -3.14
CA ASP A 557 8.15 12.65 -2.70
C ASP A 557 7.25 11.55 -2.15
N ILE A 558 7.47 10.31 -2.61
CA ILE A 558 6.56 9.18 -2.32
C ILE A 558 7.10 8.16 -1.33
N GLN A 559 8.38 8.19 -0.99
CA GLN A 559 8.98 7.21 -0.10
C GLN A 559 8.27 7.18 1.27
N GLY A 560 7.89 5.98 1.73
CA GLY A 560 7.13 5.81 2.97
C GLY A 560 5.63 6.10 2.85
N LEU A 561 5.16 6.64 1.71
CA LEU A 561 3.75 6.87 1.39
C LEU A 561 3.26 5.81 0.41
N GLU A 562 1.95 5.64 0.29
CA GLU A 562 1.35 4.59 -0.54
C GLU A 562 0.24 5.14 -1.43
N LEU A 563 0.17 4.60 -2.65
CA LEU A 563 -0.96 4.75 -3.57
C LEU A 563 -1.62 3.39 -3.79
N ASP A 564 -2.92 3.39 -4.07
CA ASP A 564 -3.59 2.17 -4.52
C ASP A 564 -3.18 1.83 -5.96
N TRP A 565 -3.01 2.86 -6.81
CA TRP A 565 -2.61 2.71 -8.21
C TRP A 565 -1.55 3.73 -8.61
N THR A 566 -0.54 3.32 -9.36
CA THR A 566 0.46 4.27 -9.87
C THR A 566 0.76 4.07 -11.34
N ILE A 567 0.97 5.18 -12.03
CA ILE A 567 1.57 5.21 -13.36
C ILE A 567 3.05 5.53 -13.16
N VAL A 568 3.93 4.55 -13.27
CA VAL A 568 5.37 4.78 -13.23
C VAL A 568 5.86 5.17 -14.62
N CYS A 569 6.19 6.44 -14.82
CA CYS A 569 6.73 6.96 -16.07
C CYS A 569 8.23 6.66 -16.15
N TRP A 570 8.59 5.62 -16.88
CA TRP A 570 9.96 5.16 -16.99
C TRP A 570 10.74 5.97 -18.03
N ASP A 571 11.96 6.42 -17.71
CA ASP A 571 12.82 7.13 -18.70
C ASP A 571 14.04 6.29 -19.08
N GLY A 572 14.70 6.69 -20.14
CA GLY A 572 15.91 6.08 -20.63
C GLY A 572 17.16 6.26 -19.75
N ASN A 573 17.02 6.71 -18.51
CA ASN A 573 18.09 6.73 -17.52
C ASN A 573 18.41 5.31 -16.97
N LEU A 574 17.44 4.38 -17.04
CA LEU A 574 17.61 2.96 -16.77
C LEU A 574 17.16 2.16 -18.01
N ARG A 575 18.09 1.57 -18.74
CA ARG A 575 17.82 0.84 -19.99
C ARG A 575 18.24 -0.60 -19.87
N PHE A 576 17.39 -1.48 -20.35
CA PHE A 576 17.75 -2.89 -20.50
C PHE A 576 18.29 -3.16 -21.90
N LYS A 577 19.54 -3.63 -22.02
CA LYS A 577 20.18 -3.92 -23.29
C LYS A 577 21.16 -5.08 -23.11
N ASN A 578 21.28 -5.97 -24.09
CA ASN A 578 22.22 -7.08 -24.06
C ASN A 578 22.15 -7.94 -22.76
N ASN A 579 20.95 -8.19 -22.24
CA ASN A 579 20.68 -8.94 -21.00
C ASN A 579 21.21 -8.30 -19.70
N HIS A 580 21.48 -7.00 -19.67
CA HIS A 580 21.82 -6.26 -18.44
C HIS A 580 21.21 -4.85 -18.47
N PHE A 581 21.14 -4.20 -17.32
CA PHE A 581 20.75 -2.79 -17.24
C PHE A 581 21.97 -1.90 -17.48
N GLU A 582 21.76 -0.85 -18.30
CA GLU A 582 22.67 0.28 -18.50
C GLU A 582 22.11 1.51 -17.81
N TYR A 583 22.97 2.30 -17.17
CA TYR A 583 22.62 3.39 -16.27
C TYR A 583 23.11 4.72 -16.81
N TYR A 584 22.23 5.72 -16.90
CA TYR A 584 22.51 7.00 -17.51
C TYR A 584 21.97 8.18 -16.72
N ASN A 585 22.68 9.32 -16.80
CA ASN A 585 22.14 10.63 -16.45
C ASN A 585 21.84 11.44 -17.71
N PHE A 586 20.72 12.18 -17.69
CA PHE A 586 20.38 13.10 -18.76
C PHE A 586 20.80 14.52 -18.37
N ASN A 587 21.88 15.03 -18.98
CA ASN A 587 22.41 16.36 -18.71
C ASN A 587 22.28 17.25 -19.97
N GLY A 588 21.52 18.35 -19.84
CA GLY A 588 21.21 19.24 -20.96
C GLY A 588 20.45 18.48 -22.06
N THR A 589 21.14 18.02 -23.09
CA THR A 589 20.59 17.31 -24.24
C THR A 589 21.23 15.94 -24.47
N LYS A 590 22.15 15.51 -23.62
CA LYS A 590 22.95 14.30 -23.81
C LYS A 590 22.80 13.32 -22.66
N TRP A 591 22.83 12.02 -23.00
CA TRP A 591 22.97 10.95 -22.06
C TRP A 591 24.44 10.76 -21.69
N GLN A 592 24.72 10.59 -20.40
CA GLN A 592 26.03 10.31 -19.85
C GLN A 592 25.95 9.03 -19.03
N ASN A 593 26.91 8.12 -19.22
CA ASN A 593 26.97 6.88 -18.45
C ASN A 593 27.24 7.17 -16.99
N ILE A 594 26.56 6.41 -16.13
CA ILE A 594 26.83 6.36 -14.69
C ILE A 594 27.79 5.20 -14.48
N ASN A 595 29.02 5.50 -14.00
CA ASN A 595 30.08 4.50 -13.81
C ASN A 595 30.38 4.23 -12.32
N LYS A 596 29.93 5.10 -11.42
CA LYS A 596 30.14 4.92 -9.98
C LYS A 596 29.12 3.95 -9.42
N GLU A 597 29.56 2.92 -8.74
CA GLU A 597 28.70 1.86 -8.17
C GLU A 597 27.60 2.41 -7.27
N ASP A 598 27.92 3.35 -6.39
CA ASP A 598 26.92 4.00 -5.52
C ASP A 598 25.79 4.65 -6.32
N ASN A 599 26.13 5.40 -7.38
CA ASN A 599 25.13 6.07 -8.20
C ASN A 599 24.28 5.08 -9.02
N ILE A 600 24.86 3.93 -9.39
CA ILE A 600 24.14 2.81 -10.03
C ILE A 600 23.15 2.23 -9.02
N LEU A 601 23.59 1.98 -7.80
CA LEU A 601 22.76 1.46 -6.73
C LEU A 601 21.60 2.42 -6.41
N TYR A 602 21.88 3.73 -6.28
CA TYR A 602 20.83 4.73 -6.02
C TYR A 602 19.77 4.77 -7.13
N LEU A 603 20.18 4.74 -8.40
CA LEU A 603 19.23 4.72 -9.50
C LEU A 603 18.40 3.44 -9.52
N LYS A 604 19.01 2.28 -9.23
CA LYS A 604 18.33 1.01 -9.11
C LYS A 604 17.30 1.04 -7.95
N ASN A 605 17.69 1.56 -6.80
CA ASN A 605 16.82 1.69 -5.65
C ASN A 605 15.70 2.72 -5.88
N ALA A 606 15.96 3.81 -6.61
CA ALA A 606 14.92 4.76 -7.02
C ALA A 606 13.79 4.03 -7.79
N TYR A 607 14.14 3.22 -8.78
CA TYR A 607 13.15 2.41 -9.49
C TYR A 607 12.53 1.33 -8.61
N ARG A 608 13.27 0.75 -7.64
CA ARG A 608 12.69 -0.16 -6.66
C ARG A 608 11.59 0.52 -5.85
N VAL A 609 11.85 1.72 -5.32
CA VAL A 609 10.86 2.52 -4.58
C VAL A 609 9.64 2.81 -5.45
N LEU A 610 9.84 3.35 -6.66
CA LEU A 610 8.75 3.64 -7.60
C LEU A 610 7.88 2.42 -7.91
N LEU A 611 8.48 1.25 -8.04
CA LEU A 611 7.82 0.00 -8.41
C LEU A 611 7.21 -0.75 -7.20
N THR A 612 7.54 -0.43 -5.97
CA THR A 612 7.04 -1.13 -4.77
C THR A 612 6.08 -0.31 -3.92
N MET A 613 5.94 0.99 -4.19
CA MET A 613 5.09 1.88 -3.40
C MET A 613 3.60 1.73 -3.65
N SER A 614 3.21 1.12 -4.76
CA SER A 614 1.81 0.92 -5.12
C SER A 614 1.46 -0.55 -5.18
N LEU A 615 0.17 -0.80 -5.05
CA LEU A 615 -0.38 -2.13 -5.22
C LEU A 615 -0.47 -2.56 -6.68
N ILE A 616 -0.28 -1.64 -7.67
CA ILE A 616 -0.46 -1.93 -9.11
C ILE A 616 0.33 -0.97 -10.00
N HIS A 617 1.06 -1.49 -11.00
CA HIS A 617 2.03 -0.72 -11.79
C HIS A 617 1.92 -0.69 -13.27
N ILE A 618 2.62 0.33 -13.84
CA ILE A 618 2.80 0.42 -15.27
C ILE A 618 3.89 1.38 -15.70
N SER A 619 4.74 0.99 -16.64
CA SER A 619 5.63 1.95 -17.29
C SER A 619 6.31 1.44 -18.54
N GLU A 620 6.68 2.28 -19.48
CA GLU A 620 7.98 2.25 -20.15
C GLU A 620 8.21 3.23 -21.31
N PRO A 621 9.43 3.64 -21.65
CA PRO A 621 9.74 4.45 -22.82
C PRO A 621 10.87 3.99 -23.73
N THR A 622 11.46 2.83 -23.66
CA THR A 622 12.48 2.41 -24.63
C THR A 622 12.39 0.96 -25.04
N GLU A 623 12.84 0.64 -26.27
CA GLU A 623 12.69 -0.65 -26.95
C GLU A 623 13.21 -1.87 -26.19
N THR A 624 13.91 -1.71 -25.07
CA THR A 624 14.73 -2.74 -24.46
C THR A 624 14.21 -3.32 -23.15
N VAL A 625 13.47 -2.58 -22.33
CA VAL A 625 12.84 -3.15 -21.12
C VAL A 625 11.56 -3.91 -21.47
N LEU A 626 10.87 -3.49 -22.56
CA LEU A 626 9.78 -4.29 -23.14
C LEU A 626 10.23 -5.73 -23.42
N ASP A 627 11.45 -5.91 -23.86
CA ASP A 627 11.99 -7.24 -24.18
C ASP A 627 12.12 -8.12 -22.92
N LEU A 628 12.45 -7.57 -21.76
CA LEU A 628 12.53 -8.34 -20.52
C LEU A 628 11.14 -8.58 -19.93
N VAL A 629 10.36 -7.54 -19.71
CA VAL A 629 9.03 -7.64 -19.10
C VAL A 629 8.05 -8.29 -20.09
N CYS A 630 8.07 -7.94 -21.38
CA CYS A 630 7.20 -8.56 -22.38
C CYS A 630 7.62 -9.98 -22.75
N ARG A 631 8.91 -10.34 -22.78
CA ARG A 631 9.28 -11.76 -22.92
C ARG A 631 8.86 -12.58 -21.71
N LEU A 632 8.94 -12.02 -20.50
CA LEU A 632 8.40 -12.68 -19.31
C LEU A 632 6.87 -12.80 -19.35
N LEU A 633 6.16 -11.80 -19.91
CA LEU A 633 4.70 -11.74 -19.95
C LEU A 633 4.08 -12.33 -21.23
N LEU A 634 4.76 -12.30 -22.39
CA LEU A 634 4.17 -12.53 -23.72
C LEU A 634 4.54 -13.84 -24.40
N GLU A 635 5.44 -14.66 -23.87
CA GLU A 635 5.77 -15.97 -24.50
C GLU A 635 4.58 -16.92 -24.72
N LYS A 636 3.41 -16.63 -24.17
CA LYS A 636 2.16 -17.39 -24.39
C LYS A 636 1.22 -16.81 -25.47
N LYS A 637 1.50 -15.65 -26.09
CA LYS A 637 0.54 -14.97 -27.00
C LYS A 637 0.82 -15.12 -28.51
N LYS A 638 1.62 -16.08 -28.95
CA LYS A 638 1.74 -16.40 -30.38
C LYS A 638 0.41 -16.82 -31.05
N ASN A 639 -0.61 -17.18 -30.29
CA ASN A 639 -1.89 -17.66 -30.81
C ASN A 639 -3.03 -16.63 -30.88
N TYR A 640 -2.85 -15.39 -30.41
CA TYR A 640 -3.93 -14.38 -30.43
C TYR A 640 -3.85 -13.35 -31.55
N TYR A 641 -2.71 -13.26 -32.26
CA TYR A 641 -2.57 -12.32 -33.39
C TYR A 641 -3.28 -12.73 -34.68
N THR A 642 -3.80 -13.95 -34.77
CA THR A 642 -4.52 -14.44 -35.96
C THR A 642 -5.97 -13.99 -36.07
N HIS A 643 -6.58 -13.43 -35.04
CA HIS A 643 -7.98 -12.99 -35.06
C HIS A 643 -8.21 -11.50 -35.36
N PHE A 644 -7.19 -10.66 -35.26
CA PHE A 644 -7.32 -9.21 -35.57
C PHE A 644 -6.87 -8.82 -36.99
N ALA A 645 -6.40 -9.76 -37.80
CA ALA A 645 -5.94 -9.54 -39.17
C ALA A 645 -7.07 -9.58 -40.22
N ARG A 646 -8.33 -9.38 -39.85
CA ARG A 646 -9.46 -9.27 -40.79
C ARG A 646 -10.13 -7.91 -40.78
N SER A 647 -9.34 -6.85 -40.92
CA SER A 647 -9.80 -5.54 -41.40
C SER A 647 -8.91 -5.15 -42.58
N PRO A 648 -9.46 -4.88 -43.77
CA PRO A 648 -8.69 -4.83 -45.01
C PRO A 648 -8.13 -3.45 -45.34
N SER A 649 -7.32 -2.82 -44.49
CA SER A 649 -6.65 -1.56 -44.87
C SER A 649 -5.47 -1.11 -44.03
N LEU A 650 -4.70 -2.01 -43.42
CA LEU A 650 -3.41 -1.63 -42.80
C LEU A 650 -2.32 -2.62 -43.16
N THR A 651 -1.45 -2.22 -44.06
CA THR A 651 -0.30 -3.00 -44.53
C THR A 651 0.74 -3.10 -43.40
N ILE A 652 1.25 -4.33 -43.20
CA ILE A 652 2.20 -4.74 -42.16
C ILE A 652 3.52 -3.94 -42.12
N ASN A 653 3.83 -3.15 -43.14
CA ASN A 653 5.06 -2.34 -43.24
C ASN A 653 5.06 -1.04 -42.45
N SER A 654 3.93 -0.60 -41.88
CA SER A 654 3.88 0.61 -41.04
C SER A 654 4.13 0.32 -39.55
N ILE A 655 4.22 -0.94 -39.15
CA ILE A 655 4.38 -1.38 -37.74
C ILE A 655 5.85 -1.52 -37.33
N LEU A 656 6.78 -1.53 -38.30
CA LEU A 656 8.21 -1.77 -38.07
C LEU A 656 9.11 -0.54 -38.00
N ARG A 657 8.56 0.67 -38.10
CA ARG A 657 9.34 1.88 -37.80
C ARG A 657 8.99 2.38 -36.39
N PRO A 658 9.97 2.49 -35.48
CA PRO A 658 9.71 2.98 -34.14
C PRO A 658 9.28 4.44 -34.21
N PRO A 659 8.12 4.79 -33.64
CA PRO A 659 7.78 6.22 -33.45
C PRO A 659 8.67 6.82 -32.36
N PRO A 660 8.96 8.11 -32.41
CA PRO A 660 9.86 8.80 -31.48
C PRO A 660 9.26 9.07 -30.09
N PHE A 661 8.32 8.27 -29.60
CA PHE A 661 7.53 8.55 -28.40
C PHE A 661 7.75 7.56 -27.24
N PRO A 662 7.60 7.98 -25.97
CA PRO A 662 7.75 7.12 -24.79
C PRO A 662 6.59 6.16 -24.57
N LEU A 663 6.86 5.14 -23.79
CA LEU A 663 6.03 3.96 -23.56
C LEU A 663 5.34 3.95 -22.21
N ILE A 664 4.10 3.52 -22.12
CA ILE A 664 3.27 3.31 -20.93
C ILE A 664 2.31 2.11 -21.15
N LEU A 665 1.90 1.34 -20.17
CA LEU A 665 1.33 -0.02 -20.29
C LEU A 665 -0.11 -0.26 -19.80
N THR A 666 -0.96 -1.03 -20.49
CA THR A 666 -2.29 -1.53 -20.01
C THR A 666 -2.46 -3.04 -20.27
N PRO A 667 -3.25 -3.79 -19.48
CA PRO A 667 -3.57 -5.16 -19.83
C PRO A 667 -4.50 -5.24 -21.02
N LEU A 668 -4.17 -6.17 -21.90
CA LEU A 668 -5.17 -6.79 -22.73
C LEU A 668 -5.75 -7.99 -21.97
N LEU A 669 -7.06 -8.07 -21.95
CA LEU A 669 -7.85 -9.23 -21.55
C LEU A 669 -7.28 -10.56 -22.08
#